data_a84d8a0031328df6e3737538f3585513
#
_entry.id   a84d8a0031328df6e3737538f3585513
#
_cell.length_a   1.000
_cell.length_b   1.000
_cell.length_c   1.000
_cell.angle_alpha   90.00
_cell.angle_beta   90.00
_cell.angle_gamma   90.00
#
_symmetry.space_group_name_H-M   'P 1'
#
loop_
_entity.id
_entity.type
_entity.pdbx_description
1 polymer ?
#
loop_
_entity_poly.entity_id
_entity_poly.type
_entity_poly.pdbx_seq_one_letter_code
_entity_poly.pdbx_strand_id
1 'polypeptide(L)'
;MLLWLAFAQWCYGQDPYYYHIDKSKGLPSNSVYDIFQDSTGYMWFATDEGLCRYNGTTFKTYYSAQQTSRSGSCIQQDKYGRIWYSNFDGYLYYVANGELRALKNQKPKGYFRYGIINDYLYILDKNGVLIYHLKTLKQVAHLNIVDEFISSTNVINGKFYIRGSVLYEIGDGKLLRKIALPSVFNTNLMQPAIMEATSQGILFVAKLSNTNYLLNAKGQFEMQHRPTTVNFVQNTAYTANNLWLCTSKGAHLYQSDNTYTSYFSAHNISCVFKDNKGNHWFSTLNRGLFLVPDLKNTLLQLQSRPITINAVKNGVVASTESGDIYEVNLNKNYAKLLYASGDNHAISQLLVDTVKDNIIFTSKKFNIFNKKYQPQIQVHVAVKDVKPIDDTYYSFAASGYSGIFKLPANNQKSRWDSVYLAKKRKPNSENNFGEADLMMGVNGKATVYNSYNQTIYYATNVGLFYKMLDTQSEIKYLNNSLYIKKLQVYGNTVYGLATNGKLFAINVQNQPQELQLNNDGKLNFASNIRVIGNMLYIIASSAIYEYSLSTKQIINIMPLGSDFEVSDLSLYADKLVFATAKGILLQSRKIRHAKNTSPLVIEDIAVNDSLLNIDQLQHLKYGQNNVAIGYSLLAFTPQEKNPIYYRLNGGKWQQLVDYSGSLKLTSLAPGSYTISFSQLADGERPQSLSFTIAKPFWQATVFIFGVTTLFLLLIYVIYRYQIAQNNKQNQLKLSRLNLEKNLNLSKLKAIKSQMNPHFFYNALNTIQSYILDSDKKQAVGYLSKFSALTRTILEMSENEYINLNEEIKMIGFYLDIEKARFSDGFEYTIDLRHIATDEDIRIPSLLLQPYVENAIKHGLLHKQGDKKLNISFEKTNQILRVTIDDNGIGRQRSAELNRIKSQKPQSFATEAIQNRIDLLNEGRNEKITVQYIDKISVADNPLGTTVVIEIPLN
;
A
#
# COMPACT_ATOMS: atom_id res chain seq x y z
N MET A 1 -29.16 39.82 -42.38
CA MET A 1 -29.79 39.30 -41.18
C MET A 1 -28.88 38.21 -40.62
N LEU A 2 -27.87 38.65 -39.92
CA LEU A 2 -26.81 37.82 -39.38
C LEU A 2 -27.23 37.25 -38.02
N LEU A 3 -27.30 35.94 -37.93
CA LEU A 3 -27.54 35.21 -36.67
C LEU A 3 -26.39 35.51 -35.71
N TRP A 4 -26.70 36.23 -34.65
CA TRP A 4 -25.94 36.24 -33.41
C TRP A 4 -26.20 34.93 -32.67
N LEU A 5 -25.40 33.90 -32.94
CA LEU A 5 -25.27 32.80 -32.02
C LEU A 5 -24.44 33.30 -30.84
N ALA A 6 -25.14 33.81 -29.84
CA ALA A 6 -24.61 33.98 -28.51
C ALA A 6 -24.29 32.56 -27.95
N PHE A 7 -23.04 32.16 -28.06
CA PHE A 7 -22.53 31.12 -27.19
C PHE A 7 -22.66 31.63 -25.75
N ALA A 8 -23.78 31.32 -25.12
CA ALA A 8 -23.87 31.37 -23.69
C ALA A 8 -22.83 30.37 -23.18
N GLN A 9 -21.64 30.85 -22.86
CA GLN A 9 -20.68 30.09 -22.05
C GLN A 9 -21.40 29.77 -20.74
N TRP A 10 -21.88 28.55 -20.63
CA TRP A 10 -22.36 28.01 -19.38
C TRP A 10 -21.15 28.02 -18.46
N CYS A 11 -21.08 28.99 -17.56
CA CYS A 11 -20.24 28.91 -16.38
C CYS A 11 -20.74 27.72 -15.55
N TYR A 12 -20.31 26.53 -15.89
CA TYR A 12 -20.34 25.45 -14.92
C TYR A 12 -19.43 25.87 -13.78
N GLY A 13 -20.01 26.09 -12.61
CA GLY A 13 -19.23 26.22 -11.38
C GLY A 13 -18.28 25.04 -11.35
N GLN A 14 -16.98 25.32 -11.32
CA GLN A 14 -15.98 24.25 -11.32
C GLN A 14 -16.01 23.56 -9.96
N ASP A 15 -16.17 22.25 -10.00
CA ASP A 15 -16.09 21.45 -8.80
C ASP A 15 -14.70 21.56 -8.18
N PRO A 16 -14.59 21.59 -6.85
CA PRO A 16 -13.30 21.56 -6.20
C PRO A 16 -12.60 20.24 -6.51
N TYR A 17 -11.29 20.21 -6.32
CA TYR A 17 -10.54 18.96 -6.38
C TYR A 17 -11.04 17.98 -5.32
N TYR A 18 -11.32 16.74 -5.71
CA TYR A 18 -11.83 15.70 -4.83
C TYR A 18 -11.26 14.31 -5.13
N TYR A 19 -11.26 13.48 -4.11
CA TYR A 19 -11.05 12.04 -4.23
C TYR A 19 -12.40 11.36 -4.36
N HIS A 20 -12.57 10.59 -5.42
CA HIS A 20 -13.78 9.82 -5.64
C HIS A 20 -13.66 8.45 -4.97
N ILE A 21 -14.61 8.11 -4.10
CA ILE A 21 -14.65 6.82 -3.37
C ILE A 21 -15.99 6.16 -3.71
N ASP A 22 -15.93 5.02 -4.37
CA ASP A 22 -17.08 4.27 -4.87
C ASP A 22 -16.92 2.75 -4.62
N LYS A 23 -17.80 1.94 -5.20
CA LYS A 23 -17.73 0.48 -5.12
C LYS A 23 -16.39 -0.10 -5.58
N SER A 24 -15.73 0.50 -6.55
CA SER A 24 -14.41 0.04 -7.03
C SER A 24 -13.32 0.18 -5.96
N LYS A 25 -13.52 1.06 -4.98
CA LYS A 25 -12.65 1.29 -3.82
C LYS A 25 -13.17 0.63 -2.53
N GLY A 26 -14.13 -0.29 -2.66
CA GLY A 26 -14.63 -1.09 -1.55
C GLY A 26 -15.81 -0.48 -0.79
N LEU A 27 -16.36 0.67 -1.21
CA LEU A 27 -17.61 1.18 -0.65
C LEU A 27 -18.74 0.17 -0.94
N PRO A 28 -19.57 -0.23 0.05
CA PRO A 28 -20.60 -1.24 -0.18
C PRO A 28 -21.61 -0.86 -1.25
N SER A 29 -21.99 0.42 -1.31
CA SER A 29 -22.88 0.95 -2.33
C SER A 29 -22.54 2.38 -2.73
N ASN A 30 -22.88 2.73 -3.99
CA ASN A 30 -22.76 4.09 -4.50
C ASN A 30 -23.92 5.01 -4.03
N SER A 31 -24.96 4.45 -3.40
CA SER A 31 -26.04 5.22 -2.79
C SER A 31 -25.71 5.42 -1.30
N VAL A 32 -25.29 6.63 -0.95
CA VAL A 32 -24.92 6.97 0.42
C VAL A 32 -25.87 8.06 0.92
N TYR A 33 -26.53 7.82 2.03
CA TYR A 33 -27.57 8.70 2.57
C TYR A 33 -27.08 9.62 3.67
N ASP A 34 -26.09 9.17 4.46
CA ASP A 34 -25.59 9.92 5.60
C ASP A 34 -24.11 9.67 5.87
N ILE A 35 -23.47 10.64 6.53
CA ILE A 35 -22.04 10.63 6.87
C ILE A 35 -21.89 11.09 8.31
N PHE A 36 -21.08 10.37 9.07
CA PHE A 36 -20.76 10.71 10.44
C PHE A 36 -19.29 10.36 10.75
N GLN A 37 -18.66 11.13 11.63
CA GLN A 37 -17.35 10.78 12.18
C GLN A 37 -17.47 10.52 13.67
N ASP A 38 -17.01 9.35 14.14
CA ASP A 38 -17.05 9.04 15.56
C ASP A 38 -15.92 9.72 16.35
N SER A 39 -16.01 9.64 17.66
CA SER A 39 -15.03 10.24 18.57
C SER A 39 -13.62 9.67 18.45
N THR A 40 -13.47 8.45 17.91
CA THR A 40 -12.18 7.82 17.60
C THR A 40 -11.59 8.38 16.32
N GLY A 41 -12.43 8.88 15.41
CA GLY A 41 -12.05 9.45 14.12
C GLY A 41 -12.41 8.57 12.91
N TYR A 42 -13.04 7.40 13.11
CA TYR A 42 -13.56 6.62 11.98
C TYR A 42 -14.69 7.35 11.27
N MET A 43 -14.74 7.20 9.94
CA MET A 43 -15.87 7.64 9.16
C MET A 43 -16.94 6.55 9.08
N TRP A 44 -18.20 6.93 9.24
CA TRP A 44 -19.36 6.05 9.15
C TRP A 44 -20.27 6.53 8.03
N PHE A 45 -20.76 5.59 7.25
CA PHE A 45 -21.65 5.88 6.12
C PHE A 45 -22.89 4.99 6.21
N ALA A 46 -24.06 5.61 6.04
CA ALA A 46 -25.30 4.89 5.87
C ALA A 46 -25.58 4.76 4.36
N THR A 47 -25.64 3.54 3.88
CA THR A 47 -25.81 3.21 2.46
C THR A 47 -27.10 2.40 2.25
N ASP A 48 -27.47 2.13 1.01
CA ASP A 48 -28.56 1.18 0.70
C ASP A 48 -28.21 -0.27 1.05
N GLU A 49 -26.94 -0.62 1.14
CA GLU A 49 -26.45 -1.93 1.61
C GLU A 49 -26.19 -1.97 3.13
N GLY A 50 -26.53 -0.92 3.87
CA GLY A 50 -26.39 -0.86 5.32
C GLY A 50 -25.40 0.15 5.84
N LEU A 51 -25.13 0.04 7.13
CA LEU A 51 -24.16 0.87 7.84
C LEU A 51 -22.76 0.34 7.60
N CYS A 52 -21.82 1.20 7.24
CA CYS A 52 -20.42 0.82 7.13
C CYS A 52 -19.48 1.82 7.79
N ARG A 53 -18.36 1.31 8.29
CA ARG A 53 -17.24 2.07 8.90
C ARG A 53 -16.05 2.08 7.96
N TYR A 54 -15.40 3.22 7.83
CA TYR A 54 -14.20 3.41 7.00
C TYR A 54 -13.02 3.89 7.84
N ASN A 55 -11.88 3.24 7.69
CA ASN A 55 -10.66 3.56 8.42
C ASN A 55 -9.61 4.32 7.59
N GLY A 56 -9.98 4.78 6.39
CA GLY A 56 -9.06 5.44 5.45
C GLY A 56 -8.46 4.48 4.41
N THR A 57 -8.67 3.16 4.56
CA THR A 57 -8.16 2.13 3.65
C THR A 57 -9.24 1.12 3.29
N THR A 58 -9.98 0.60 4.26
CA THR A 58 -10.97 -0.47 4.06
C THR A 58 -12.33 -0.10 4.67
N PHE A 59 -13.39 -0.66 4.10
CA PHE A 59 -14.74 -0.56 4.61
C PHE A 59 -15.12 -1.83 5.36
N LYS A 60 -15.71 -1.67 6.56
CA LYS A 60 -16.35 -2.75 7.33
C LYS A 60 -17.83 -2.50 7.36
N THR A 61 -18.62 -3.40 6.77
CA THR A 61 -20.08 -3.32 6.76
C THR A 61 -20.67 -4.01 7.98
N TYR A 62 -21.74 -3.42 8.53
CA TYR A 62 -22.48 -3.92 9.68
C TYR A 62 -23.90 -4.25 9.27
N TYR A 63 -24.32 -5.45 9.52
CA TYR A 63 -25.70 -5.89 9.28
C TYR A 63 -26.15 -6.85 10.38
N SER A 64 -27.45 -6.94 10.56
CA SER A 64 -28.10 -7.84 11.50
C SER A 64 -29.18 -8.64 10.80
N ALA A 65 -29.32 -9.90 11.13
CA ALA A 65 -30.41 -10.76 10.62
C ALA A 65 -31.81 -10.23 10.98
N GLN A 66 -31.89 -9.33 11.97
CA GLN A 66 -33.14 -8.71 12.42
C GLN A 66 -33.50 -7.41 11.69
N GLN A 67 -32.69 -6.97 10.69
CA GLN A 67 -32.99 -5.77 9.92
C GLN A 67 -34.14 -6.03 8.95
N THR A 68 -35.16 -5.15 9.00
CA THR A 68 -36.27 -5.13 8.03
C THR A 68 -35.83 -4.52 6.70
N SER A 69 -35.03 -3.48 6.74
CA SER A 69 -34.37 -2.83 5.60
C SER A 69 -32.94 -2.50 5.98
N ARG A 70 -32.01 -2.63 5.02
CA ARG A 70 -30.61 -2.22 5.23
C ARG A 70 -30.42 -0.73 5.03
N SER A 71 -31.16 -0.13 4.10
CA SER A 71 -31.09 1.30 3.80
C SER A 71 -31.51 2.14 4.99
N GLY A 72 -30.77 3.18 5.28
CA GLY A 72 -31.09 4.06 6.39
C GLY A 72 -30.22 5.32 6.44
N SER A 73 -30.34 6.07 7.53
CA SER A 73 -29.70 7.36 7.72
C SER A 73 -29.63 7.73 9.19
N CYS A 74 -29.29 8.97 9.50
CA CYS A 74 -29.30 9.54 10.85
C CYS A 74 -28.32 8.83 11.78
N ILE A 75 -27.02 8.84 11.42
CA ILE A 75 -25.98 8.24 12.23
C ILE A 75 -25.66 9.18 13.39
N GLN A 76 -25.63 8.64 14.62
CA GLN A 76 -25.23 9.38 15.83
C GLN A 76 -24.36 8.49 16.73
N GLN A 77 -23.53 9.11 17.56
CA GLN A 77 -22.78 8.41 18.60
C GLN A 77 -23.31 8.79 19.97
N ASP A 78 -23.47 7.80 20.85
CA ASP A 78 -23.79 8.05 22.24
C ASP A 78 -22.51 8.17 23.11
N LYS A 79 -22.66 8.59 24.35
CA LYS A 79 -21.57 8.75 25.31
C LYS A 79 -20.86 7.45 25.70
N TYR A 80 -21.43 6.29 25.39
CA TYR A 80 -20.83 4.96 25.58
C TYR A 80 -20.07 4.49 24.35
N GLY A 81 -19.92 5.34 23.31
CA GLY A 81 -19.21 5.01 22.09
C GLY A 81 -20.01 4.18 21.08
N ARG A 82 -21.28 3.86 21.38
CA ARG A 82 -22.11 3.10 20.43
C ARG A 82 -22.55 4.00 19.29
N ILE A 83 -22.52 3.45 18.08
CA ILE A 83 -22.98 4.12 16.87
C ILE A 83 -24.41 3.69 16.58
N TRP A 84 -25.30 4.66 16.60
CA TRP A 84 -26.72 4.50 16.35
C TRP A 84 -27.04 4.84 14.89
N TYR A 85 -28.05 4.18 14.37
CA TYR A 85 -28.47 4.30 12.98
C TYR A 85 -29.95 3.91 12.88
N SER A 86 -30.75 4.64 12.10
CA SER A 86 -32.14 4.28 11.81
C SER A 86 -32.28 3.83 10.36
N ASN A 87 -32.99 2.72 10.12
CA ASN A 87 -33.38 2.36 8.76
C ASN A 87 -34.59 3.18 8.29
N PHE A 88 -34.90 3.13 6.99
CA PHE A 88 -36.02 3.91 6.45
C PHE A 88 -37.41 3.40 6.87
N ASP A 89 -37.49 2.20 7.44
CA ASP A 89 -38.71 1.73 8.11
C ASP A 89 -38.91 2.39 9.50
N GLY A 90 -37.90 3.12 9.99
CA GLY A 90 -37.91 3.86 11.26
C GLY A 90 -37.44 3.03 12.46
N TYR A 91 -36.92 1.82 12.24
CA TYR A 91 -36.32 1.02 13.30
C TYR A 91 -34.90 1.48 13.59
N LEU A 92 -34.53 1.46 14.87
CA LEU A 92 -33.20 1.84 15.34
C LEU A 92 -32.33 0.62 15.60
N TYR A 93 -31.07 0.79 15.21
CA TYR A 93 -30.00 -0.17 15.43
C TYR A 93 -28.81 0.57 16.04
N TYR A 94 -27.96 -0.20 16.75
CA TYR A 94 -26.71 0.33 17.29
C TYR A 94 -25.58 -0.68 17.16
N VAL A 95 -24.38 -0.18 16.91
CA VAL A 95 -23.16 -1.00 16.91
C VAL A 95 -22.57 -0.99 18.32
N ALA A 96 -22.38 -2.19 18.86
CA ALA A 96 -21.70 -2.41 20.13
C ALA A 96 -20.84 -3.68 20.03
N ASN A 97 -19.60 -3.61 20.51
CA ASN A 97 -18.62 -4.70 20.46
C ASN A 97 -18.46 -5.30 19.05
N GLY A 98 -18.46 -4.44 18.03
CA GLY A 98 -18.25 -4.85 16.64
C GLY A 98 -19.46 -5.48 15.95
N GLU A 99 -20.64 -5.54 16.58
CA GLU A 99 -21.90 -6.10 16.05
C GLU A 99 -23.02 -5.07 15.97
N LEU A 100 -23.83 -5.17 14.92
CA LEU A 100 -25.07 -4.39 14.79
C LEU A 100 -26.23 -5.09 15.49
N ARG A 101 -26.84 -4.41 16.45
CA ARG A 101 -27.94 -4.91 17.27
C ARG A 101 -29.18 -4.05 17.11
N ALA A 102 -30.35 -4.67 17.06
CA ALA A 102 -31.62 -3.96 17.04
C ALA A 102 -32.03 -3.49 18.45
N LEU A 103 -32.53 -2.26 18.56
CA LEU A 103 -33.23 -1.85 19.75
C LEU A 103 -34.61 -2.57 19.78
N LYS A 104 -34.92 -3.23 20.90
CA LYS A 104 -36.14 -4.03 21.05
C LYS A 104 -37.36 -3.15 21.29
N ASN A 105 -38.56 -3.70 21.04
CA ASN A 105 -39.89 -3.14 21.39
C ASN A 105 -40.19 -1.78 20.74
N GLN A 106 -39.83 -1.60 19.47
CA GLN A 106 -40.16 -0.39 18.69
C GLN A 106 -41.43 -0.57 17.87
N LYS A 107 -42.24 0.50 17.77
CA LYS A 107 -43.38 0.61 16.83
C LYS A 107 -43.28 1.99 16.14
N PRO A 108 -42.34 2.14 15.19
CA PRO A 108 -42.07 3.46 14.62
C PRO A 108 -43.31 4.04 13.90
N LYS A 109 -43.45 5.36 13.98
CA LYS A 109 -44.47 6.13 13.25
C LYS A 109 -44.13 6.25 11.76
N GLY A 110 -42.86 6.03 11.42
CA GLY A 110 -42.30 6.20 10.14
C GLY A 110 -40.82 6.60 10.31
N TYR A 111 -40.18 7.02 9.23
CA TYR A 111 -38.81 7.48 9.31
C TYR A 111 -38.74 8.93 9.83
N PHE A 112 -38.25 9.10 11.06
CA PHE A 112 -37.93 10.39 11.67
C PHE A 112 -36.55 10.35 12.32
N ARG A 113 -35.90 11.49 12.45
CA ARG A 113 -34.68 11.59 13.21
C ARG A 113 -34.98 11.33 14.69
N TYR A 114 -34.22 10.42 15.30
CA TYR A 114 -34.22 10.22 16.74
C TYR A 114 -33.29 11.22 17.42
N GLY A 115 -33.31 11.32 18.72
CA GLY A 115 -32.46 12.21 19.47
C GLY A 115 -31.68 11.49 20.57
N ILE A 116 -30.39 11.75 20.67
CA ILE A 116 -29.56 11.35 21.81
C ILE A 116 -29.16 12.61 22.57
N ILE A 117 -29.58 12.67 23.84
CA ILE A 117 -29.33 13.81 24.71
C ILE A 117 -28.90 13.27 26.08
N ASN A 118 -27.69 13.55 26.50
CA ASN A 118 -27.08 13.07 27.74
C ASN A 118 -27.23 11.56 27.92
N ASP A 119 -28.07 11.09 28.85
CA ASP A 119 -28.30 9.68 29.13
C ASP A 119 -29.54 9.12 28.46
N TYR A 120 -30.20 9.88 27.62
CA TYR A 120 -31.50 9.51 27.08
C TYR A 120 -31.52 9.48 25.57
N LEU A 121 -32.24 8.48 25.05
CA LEU A 121 -32.58 8.33 23.66
C LEU A 121 -34.07 8.61 23.47
N TYR A 122 -34.41 9.56 22.58
CA TYR A 122 -35.73 9.99 22.25
C TYR A 122 -36.12 9.47 20.87
N ILE A 123 -37.21 8.73 20.80
CA ILE A 123 -37.72 8.13 19.57
C ILE A 123 -39.18 8.53 19.37
N LEU A 124 -39.50 9.00 18.17
CA LEU A 124 -40.85 9.22 17.80
C LEU A 124 -41.56 7.89 17.50
N ASP A 125 -42.63 7.57 18.24
CA ASP A 125 -43.48 6.41 18.08
C ASP A 125 -44.90 6.83 17.62
N LYS A 126 -45.72 5.85 17.26
CA LYS A 126 -47.10 6.10 16.82
C LYS A 126 -47.96 6.89 17.84
N ASN A 127 -47.66 6.71 19.12
CA ASN A 127 -48.43 7.30 20.23
C ASN A 127 -47.70 8.44 20.95
N GLY A 128 -46.57 8.92 20.41
CA GLY A 128 -45.79 9.99 21.04
C GLY A 128 -44.29 9.77 21.02
N VAL A 129 -43.62 10.08 22.12
CA VAL A 129 -42.16 9.96 22.21
C VAL A 129 -41.79 8.95 23.28
N LEU A 130 -41.09 7.91 22.86
CA LEU A 130 -40.49 6.94 23.75
C LEU A 130 -39.13 7.46 24.19
N ILE A 131 -38.83 7.34 25.48
CA ILE A 131 -37.57 7.75 26.08
C ILE A 131 -36.92 6.52 26.71
N TYR A 132 -35.73 6.21 26.21
CA TYR A 132 -34.90 5.10 26.70
C TYR A 132 -33.71 5.66 27.47
N HIS A 133 -33.36 5.00 28.57
CA HIS A 133 -32.10 5.29 29.25
C HIS A 133 -30.95 4.55 28.55
N LEU A 134 -29.97 5.28 28.06
CA LEU A 134 -28.89 4.73 27.20
C LEU A 134 -28.06 3.62 27.87
N LYS A 135 -27.76 3.74 29.19
CA LYS A 135 -26.96 2.70 29.89
C LYS A 135 -27.67 1.34 29.92
N THR A 136 -28.97 1.35 30.19
CA THR A 136 -29.76 0.11 30.40
C THR A 136 -30.49 -0.35 29.15
N LEU A 137 -30.66 0.53 28.16
CA LEU A 137 -31.49 0.34 26.98
C LEU A 137 -32.96 -0.01 27.33
N LYS A 138 -33.43 0.37 28.53
CA LYS A 138 -34.79 0.21 28.95
C LYS A 138 -35.56 1.49 28.71
N GLN A 139 -36.83 1.37 28.31
CA GLN A 139 -37.75 2.49 28.24
C GLN A 139 -38.02 2.98 29.67
N VAL A 140 -37.86 4.29 29.86
CA VAL A 140 -38.07 4.96 31.18
C VAL A 140 -39.24 5.88 31.17
N ALA A 141 -39.68 6.40 30.01
CA ALA A 141 -40.83 7.25 29.90
C ALA A 141 -41.48 7.11 28.49
N HIS A 142 -42.76 7.52 28.46
CA HIS A 142 -43.53 7.71 27.24
C HIS A 142 -44.30 9.03 27.34
N LEU A 143 -43.93 9.97 26.46
CA LEU A 143 -44.61 11.24 26.37
C LEU A 143 -45.71 11.11 25.33
N ASN A 144 -46.97 11.19 25.74
CA ASN A 144 -48.13 11.12 24.83
C ASN A 144 -48.23 12.44 24.05
N ILE A 145 -47.88 12.39 22.75
CA ILE A 145 -47.97 13.49 21.81
C ILE A 145 -48.78 13.00 20.61
N VAL A 146 -50.06 13.29 20.66
CA VAL A 146 -50.98 12.98 19.56
C VAL A 146 -51.02 14.19 18.63
N ASP A 147 -50.30 14.11 17.52
CA ASP A 147 -50.28 15.12 16.47
C ASP A 147 -50.17 14.42 15.11
N GLU A 148 -51.20 14.58 14.28
CA GLU A 148 -51.30 13.95 12.96
C GLU A 148 -50.34 14.58 11.94
N PHE A 149 -49.89 15.81 12.20
CA PHE A 149 -49.14 16.64 11.26
C PHE A 149 -47.62 16.65 11.52
N ILE A 150 -47.09 15.67 12.23
CA ILE A 150 -45.64 15.63 12.47
C ILE A 150 -44.88 15.48 11.16
N SER A 151 -44.00 16.42 10.88
CA SER A 151 -43.29 16.53 9.62
C SER A 151 -41.77 16.44 9.77
N SER A 152 -41.20 16.72 10.95
CA SER A 152 -39.76 16.59 11.21
C SER A 152 -39.43 16.54 12.70
N THR A 153 -38.28 15.92 12.99
CA THR A 153 -37.70 15.88 14.33
C THR A 153 -36.20 16.20 14.24
N ASN A 154 -35.61 16.82 15.26
CA ASN A 154 -34.18 17.00 15.39
C ASN A 154 -33.75 17.27 16.84
N VAL A 155 -32.47 17.05 17.17
CA VAL A 155 -31.84 17.51 18.40
C VAL A 155 -31.14 18.83 18.15
N ILE A 156 -31.48 19.84 18.89
CA ILE A 156 -30.91 21.18 18.76
C ILE A 156 -30.61 21.72 20.16
N ASN A 157 -29.37 22.12 20.41
CA ASN A 157 -28.92 22.70 21.68
C ASN A 157 -29.30 21.83 22.90
N GLY A 158 -29.13 20.51 22.82
CA GLY A 158 -29.42 19.58 23.90
C GLY A 158 -30.90 19.36 24.20
N LYS A 159 -31.81 19.71 23.25
CA LYS A 159 -33.25 19.47 23.34
C LYS A 159 -33.76 18.76 22.09
N PHE A 160 -34.75 17.91 22.26
CA PHE A 160 -35.40 17.21 21.16
C PHE A 160 -36.63 18.01 20.71
N TYR A 161 -36.62 18.39 19.45
CA TYR A 161 -37.70 19.15 18.83
C TYR A 161 -38.51 18.28 17.89
N ILE A 162 -39.84 18.47 17.94
CA ILE A 162 -40.80 17.85 17.03
C ILE A 162 -41.61 18.95 16.37
N ARG A 163 -41.58 19.05 15.06
CA ARG A 163 -42.47 19.93 14.31
C ARG A 163 -43.72 19.18 13.91
N GLY A 164 -44.82 19.54 14.51
CA GLY A 164 -46.18 19.12 14.20
C GLY A 164 -47.06 20.34 13.88
N SER A 165 -48.30 20.33 14.36
CA SER A 165 -49.20 21.49 14.37
C SER A 165 -48.62 22.66 15.17
N VAL A 166 -47.83 22.34 16.19
CA VAL A 166 -46.97 23.25 16.96
C VAL A 166 -45.58 22.71 17.00
N LEU A 167 -44.61 23.51 17.45
CA LEU A 167 -43.28 23.05 17.74
C LEU A 167 -43.20 22.56 19.20
N TYR A 168 -42.98 21.25 19.38
CA TYR A 168 -42.77 20.64 20.70
C TYR A 168 -41.29 20.69 21.04
N GLU A 169 -40.97 21.19 22.23
CA GLU A 169 -39.63 21.19 22.80
C GLU A 169 -39.58 20.21 23.96
N ILE A 170 -38.73 19.21 23.91
CA ILE A 170 -38.58 18.12 24.87
C ILE A 170 -37.16 18.12 25.43
N GLY A 171 -37.01 18.01 26.71
CA GLY A 171 -35.73 17.90 27.42
C GLY A 171 -35.91 17.25 28.78
N ASP A 172 -34.85 16.64 29.31
CA ASP A 172 -34.83 15.99 30.63
C ASP A 172 -35.98 15.01 30.87
N GLY A 173 -36.35 14.29 29.84
CA GLY A 173 -37.40 13.29 29.89
C GLY A 173 -38.83 13.81 29.89
N LYS A 174 -39.10 15.11 29.69
CA LYS A 174 -40.40 15.73 29.75
C LYS A 174 -40.62 16.76 28.65
N LEU A 175 -41.89 17.05 28.36
CA LEU A 175 -42.28 18.16 27.49
C LEU A 175 -42.01 19.46 28.23
N LEU A 176 -41.14 20.33 27.69
CA LEU A 176 -40.79 21.61 28.27
C LEU A 176 -41.78 22.71 27.86
N ARG A 177 -42.08 22.83 26.57
CA ARG A 177 -43.03 23.81 26.05
C ARG A 177 -43.56 23.44 24.69
N LYS A 178 -44.68 24.10 24.31
CA LYS A 178 -45.24 24.11 22.95
C LYS A 178 -45.08 25.54 22.41
N ILE A 179 -44.52 25.67 21.24
CA ILE A 179 -44.34 26.96 20.57
C ILE A 179 -45.29 27.01 19.37
N ALA A 180 -46.16 28.05 19.35
CA ALA A 180 -47.06 28.25 18.22
C ALA A 180 -46.25 28.53 16.94
N LEU A 181 -46.64 27.88 15.86
CA LEU A 181 -46.07 28.15 14.54
C LEU A 181 -46.82 29.31 13.87
N PRO A 182 -46.14 30.14 13.07
CA PRO A 182 -46.80 31.18 12.26
C PRO A 182 -47.89 30.59 11.37
N SER A 183 -48.95 31.39 11.11
CA SER A 183 -50.09 30.97 10.26
C SER A 183 -49.67 30.48 8.87
N VAL A 184 -48.56 30.97 8.33
CA VAL A 184 -47.97 30.50 7.06
C VAL A 184 -47.57 29.03 7.12
N PHE A 185 -47.15 28.51 8.31
CA PHE A 185 -46.92 27.08 8.50
C PHE A 185 -48.24 26.27 8.52
N ASN A 186 -49.35 26.88 8.93
CA ASN A 186 -50.65 26.18 8.98
C ASN A 186 -51.25 25.94 7.61
N THR A 187 -51.00 26.82 6.65
CA THR A 187 -51.45 26.66 5.25
C THR A 187 -50.58 25.65 4.50
N ASN A 188 -49.41 25.36 5.02
CA ASN A 188 -48.43 24.46 4.44
C ASN A 188 -47.97 23.37 5.44
N LEU A 189 -48.81 22.90 6.35
CA LEU A 189 -48.50 21.87 7.37
C LEU A 189 -47.93 20.60 6.75
N MET A 190 -48.32 20.26 5.51
CA MET A 190 -47.79 19.12 4.77
C MET A 190 -46.42 19.38 4.10
N GLN A 191 -45.91 20.63 4.11
CA GLN A 191 -44.60 20.88 3.52
C GLN A 191 -43.49 20.39 4.47
N PRO A 192 -42.73 19.38 4.08
CA PRO A 192 -41.63 18.91 4.89
C PRO A 192 -40.57 20.03 5.02
N ALA A 193 -40.14 20.29 6.24
CA ALA A 193 -39.02 21.19 6.50
C ALA A 193 -37.96 20.47 7.35
N ILE A 194 -36.71 20.84 7.16
CA ILE A 194 -35.60 20.37 7.99
C ILE A 194 -35.32 21.44 9.03
N MET A 195 -35.16 21.04 10.27
CA MET A 195 -34.74 21.92 11.37
C MET A 195 -33.25 21.83 11.56
N GLU A 196 -32.55 22.97 11.61
CA GLU A 196 -31.11 23.04 11.86
C GLU A 196 -30.77 24.05 12.95
N ALA A 197 -29.77 23.74 13.76
CA ALA A 197 -29.22 24.67 14.73
C ALA A 197 -28.36 25.72 14.02
N THR A 198 -28.55 27.00 14.31
CA THR A 198 -27.67 28.08 13.87
C THR A 198 -27.22 28.93 15.05
N SER A 199 -26.26 29.78 14.86
CA SER A 199 -25.81 30.75 15.89
C SER A 199 -26.93 31.75 16.26
N GLN A 200 -27.92 31.94 15.38
CA GLN A 200 -29.05 32.90 15.57
C GLN A 200 -30.31 32.24 16.13
N GLY A 201 -30.41 30.90 16.11
CA GLY A 201 -31.59 30.16 16.56
C GLY A 201 -31.86 28.89 15.76
N ILE A 202 -33.10 28.50 15.66
CA ILE A 202 -33.54 27.31 14.92
C ILE A 202 -33.99 27.72 13.52
N LEU A 203 -33.27 27.22 12.50
CA LEU A 203 -33.64 27.46 11.10
C LEU A 203 -34.51 26.31 10.58
N PHE A 204 -35.65 26.65 10.06
CA PHE A 204 -36.54 25.73 9.34
C PHE A 204 -36.33 25.90 7.84
N VAL A 205 -35.74 24.92 7.22
CA VAL A 205 -35.46 24.89 5.77
C VAL A 205 -36.58 24.14 5.09
N ALA A 206 -37.45 24.84 4.38
CA ALA A 206 -38.51 24.19 3.62
C ALA A 206 -37.94 23.35 2.48
N LYS A 207 -38.41 22.10 2.32
CA LYS A 207 -37.88 21.20 1.29
C LYS A 207 -38.34 21.53 -0.12
N LEU A 208 -39.61 22.00 -0.25
CA LEU A 208 -40.26 22.16 -1.55
C LEU A 208 -40.46 23.61 -1.97
N SER A 209 -40.08 24.59 -1.16
CA SER A 209 -40.17 26.02 -1.48
C SER A 209 -38.85 26.73 -1.20
N ASN A 210 -38.69 27.91 -1.67
CA ASN A 210 -37.53 28.77 -1.48
C ASN A 210 -37.55 29.62 -0.19
N THR A 211 -38.45 29.30 0.74
CA THR A 211 -38.63 30.05 1.97
C THR A 211 -38.09 29.30 3.16
N ASN A 212 -37.27 29.96 3.96
CA ASN A 212 -36.82 29.49 5.26
C ASN A 212 -37.47 30.34 6.37
N TYR A 213 -37.49 29.79 7.57
CA TYR A 213 -37.97 30.52 8.75
C TYR A 213 -36.96 30.34 9.88
N LEU A 214 -36.49 31.43 10.43
CA LEU A 214 -35.61 31.44 11.59
C LEU A 214 -36.42 31.72 12.85
N LEU A 215 -36.43 30.77 13.79
CA LEU A 215 -36.90 31.01 15.15
C LEU A 215 -35.71 31.55 15.97
N ASN A 216 -35.72 32.85 16.22
CA ASN A 216 -34.62 33.49 16.92
C ASN A 216 -34.66 33.24 18.45
N ALA A 217 -33.64 33.67 19.19
CA ALA A 217 -33.52 33.49 20.63
C ALA A 217 -34.66 34.20 21.43
N LYS A 218 -35.34 35.20 20.84
CA LYS A 218 -36.49 35.87 21.43
C LYS A 218 -37.83 35.11 21.24
N GLY A 219 -37.77 33.96 20.54
CA GLY A 219 -38.99 33.18 20.23
C GLY A 219 -39.80 33.73 19.05
N GLN A 220 -39.24 34.61 18.25
CA GLN A 220 -39.90 35.19 17.08
C GLN A 220 -39.45 34.49 15.81
N PHE A 221 -40.40 34.37 14.87
CA PHE A 221 -40.11 33.80 13.54
C PHE A 221 -39.78 34.88 12.54
N GLU A 222 -38.65 34.74 11.88
CA GLU A 222 -38.22 35.62 10.80
C GLU A 222 -38.20 34.85 9.49
N MET A 223 -38.81 35.40 8.45
CA MET A 223 -38.85 34.79 7.13
C MET A 223 -37.60 35.16 6.31
N GLN A 224 -37.00 34.20 5.68
CA GLN A 224 -35.82 34.35 4.82
C GLN A 224 -36.11 33.67 3.48
N HIS A 225 -35.77 34.34 2.38
CA HIS A 225 -35.94 33.77 1.05
C HIS A 225 -34.60 33.24 0.51
N ARG A 226 -34.65 32.06 -0.06
CA ARG A 226 -33.54 31.49 -0.84
C ARG A 226 -33.72 31.87 -2.31
N PRO A 227 -32.64 31.83 -3.12
CA PRO A 227 -32.74 31.90 -4.56
C PRO A 227 -33.65 30.82 -5.13
N THR A 228 -34.50 31.15 -6.12
CA THR A 228 -35.48 30.23 -6.73
C THR A 228 -34.83 29.03 -7.42
N THR A 229 -33.54 29.12 -7.74
CA THR A 229 -32.73 28.01 -8.32
C THR A 229 -32.51 26.86 -7.35
N VAL A 230 -32.74 27.03 -6.04
CA VAL A 230 -32.56 26.01 -4.98
C VAL A 230 -33.90 25.68 -4.34
N ASN A 231 -34.82 25.11 -5.13
CA ASN A 231 -36.20 24.89 -4.68
C ASN A 231 -36.40 23.58 -3.92
N PHE A 232 -35.71 22.51 -4.28
CA PHE A 232 -35.86 21.21 -3.65
C PHE A 232 -34.63 20.86 -2.82
N VAL A 233 -34.77 20.87 -1.49
CA VAL A 233 -33.72 20.53 -0.54
C VAL A 233 -34.00 19.14 0.03
N GLN A 234 -33.07 18.22 -0.19
CA GLN A 234 -33.13 16.84 0.31
C GLN A 234 -32.66 16.74 1.76
N ASN A 235 -31.54 17.40 2.06
CA ASN A 235 -30.93 17.42 3.38
C ASN A 235 -30.21 18.76 3.61
N THR A 236 -29.88 19.03 4.86
CA THR A 236 -29.09 20.18 5.28
C THR A 236 -27.94 19.73 6.18
N ALA A 237 -26.88 20.50 6.21
CA ALA A 237 -25.79 20.35 7.19
C ALA A 237 -25.33 21.74 7.62
N TYR A 238 -25.09 21.92 8.90
CA TYR A 238 -24.55 23.15 9.45
C TYR A 238 -23.13 22.91 9.97
N THR A 239 -22.16 23.48 9.32
CA THR A 239 -20.75 23.24 9.65
C THR A 239 -20.00 24.56 9.75
N ALA A 240 -19.31 24.81 10.85
CA ALA A 240 -18.49 26.00 11.04
C ALA A 240 -19.18 27.34 10.67
N ASN A 241 -20.43 27.53 11.14
CA ASN A 241 -21.30 28.68 10.84
C ASN A 241 -21.75 28.80 9.36
N ASN A 242 -21.61 27.77 8.57
CA ASN A 242 -22.05 27.71 7.20
C ASN A 242 -23.19 26.70 7.04
N LEU A 243 -24.24 27.09 6.33
CA LEU A 243 -25.36 26.22 5.98
C LEU A 243 -25.11 25.59 4.60
N TRP A 244 -25.15 24.27 4.54
CA TRP A 244 -25.17 23.52 3.31
C TRP A 244 -26.59 23.06 2.99
N LEU A 245 -27.00 23.23 1.75
CA LEU A 245 -28.26 22.73 1.20
C LEU A 245 -27.93 21.64 0.17
N CYS A 246 -28.35 20.41 0.48
CA CYS A 246 -28.11 19.25 -0.40
C CYS A 246 -29.33 19.08 -1.32
N THR A 247 -29.06 18.98 -2.63
CA THR A 247 -30.10 18.91 -3.66
C THR A 247 -29.76 17.87 -4.73
N SER A 248 -30.72 17.59 -5.60
CA SER A 248 -30.47 16.74 -6.79
C SER A 248 -29.56 17.40 -7.83
N LYS A 249 -29.27 18.70 -7.68
CA LYS A 249 -28.41 19.51 -8.53
C LYS A 249 -27.24 20.11 -7.76
N GLY A 250 -26.62 19.28 -6.89
CA GLY A 250 -25.44 19.66 -6.13
C GLY A 250 -25.68 20.04 -4.68
N ALA A 251 -24.63 20.48 -4.04
CA ALA A 251 -24.62 21.08 -2.72
C ALA A 251 -24.39 22.57 -2.82
N HIS A 252 -25.18 23.34 -2.09
CA HIS A 252 -25.11 24.80 -2.10
C HIS A 252 -24.67 25.29 -0.73
N LEU A 253 -23.53 25.96 -0.67
CA LEU A 253 -23.03 26.62 0.51
C LEU A 253 -23.65 28.01 0.60
N TYR A 254 -24.52 28.19 1.56
CA TYR A 254 -25.22 29.44 1.80
C TYR A 254 -24.36 30.35 2.69
N GLN A 255 -24.21 31.59 2.25
CA GLN A 255 -23.38 32.60 2.95
C GLN A 255 -24.29 33.62 3.67
N SER A 256 -23.74 34.31 4.64
CA SER A 256 -24.48 35.27 5.46
C SER A 256 -25.01 36.50 4.69
N ASP A 257 -24.51 36.78 3.49
CA ASP A 257 -24.93 37.85 2.59
C ASP A 257 -26.09 37.44 1.63
N ASN A 258 -26.71 36.30 1.88
CA ASN A 258 -27.70 35.67 1.01
C ASN A 258 -27.20 35.20 -0.34
N THR A 259 -25.88 35.13 -0.55
CA THR A 259 -25.29 34.48 -1.71
C THR A 259 -25.06 33.00 -1.44
N TYR A 260 -24.86 32.22 -2.49
CA TYR A 260 -24.49 30.82 -2.36
C TYR A 260 -23.47 30.41 -3.40
N THR A 261 -22.62 29.49 -3.02
CA THR A 261 -21.68 28.82 -3.93
C THR A 261 -22.14 27.39 -4.14
N SER A 262 -22.28 26.99 -5.41
CA SER A 262 -22.70 25.62 -5.78
C SER A 262 -21.50 24.73 -6.05
N TYR A 263 -21.59 23.49 -5.57
CA TYR A 263 -20.61 22.45 -5.73
C TYR A 263 -21.28 21.20 -6.29
N PHE A 264 -20.64 20.51 -7.20
CA PHE A 264 -21.10 19.24 -7.77
C PHE A 264 -22.49 19.35 -8.41
N SER A 265 -22.73 20.41 -9.17
CA SER A 265 -24.05 20.72 -9.73
C SER A 265 -24.62 19.66 -10.69
N ALA A 266 -23.78 18.77 -11.21
CA ALA A 266 -24.16 17.63 -12.04
C ALA A 266 -24.57 16.39 -11.22
N HIS A 267 -24.49 16.44 -9.88
CA HIS A 267 -24.66 15.28 -9.01
C HIS A 267 -25.78 15.47 -7.99
N ASN A 268 -26.42 14.37 -7.65
CA ASN A 268 -27.42 14.33 -6.61
C ASN A 268 -26.75 14.14 -5.25
N ILE A 269 -26.62 15.23 -4.47
CA ILE A 269 -25.94 15.23 -3.18
C ILE A 269 -26.94 14.96 -2.05
N SER A 270 -26.69 13.92 -1.27
CA SER A 270 -27.55 13.49 -0.16
C SER A 270 -27.13 14.08 1.18
N CYS A 271 -25.82 14.24 1.42
CA CYS A 271 -25.28 14.80 2.66
C CYS A 271 -23.94 15.49 2.42
N VAL A 272 -23.64 16.51 3.21
CA VAL A 272 -22.33 17.15 3.33
C VAL A 272 -21.87 17.05 4.77
N PHE A 273 -20.64 16.63 4.97
CA PHE A 273 -20.03 16.49 6.30
C PHE A 273 -18.61 17.04 6.29
N LYS A 274 -18.22 17.73 7.36
CA LYS A 274 -16.84 18.21 7.54
C LYS A 274 -16.19 17.41 8.65
N ASP A 275 -15.11 16.70 8.32
CA ASP A 275 -14.38 15.90 9.31
C ASP A 275 -13.54 16.77 10.25
N ASN A 276 -12.99 16.17 11.29
CA ASN A 276 -12.17 16.86 12.30
C ASN A 276 -10.84 17.42 11.78
N LYS A 277 -10.45 17.05 10.56
CA LYS A 277 -9.26 17.57 9.86
C LYS A 277 -9.58 18.70 8.89
N GLY A 278 -10.88 18.97 8.71
CA GLY A 278 -11.39 20.03 7.85
C GLY A 278 -11.67 19.61 6.42
N ASN A 279 -11.53 18.32 6.08
CA ASN A 279 -11.96 17.82 4.79
C ASN A 279 -13.50 17.84 4.70
N HIS A 280 -14.00 18.11 3.50
CA HIS A 280 -15.45 18.06 3.24
C HIS A 280 -15.79 16.76 2.50
N TRP A 281 -16.76 16.04 3.02
CA TRP A 281 -17.30 14.83 2.45
C TRP A 281 -18.66 15.11 1.84
N PHE A 282 -18.85 14.77 0.58
CA PHE A 282 -20.10 14.86 -0.13
C PHE A 282 -20.56 13.46 -0.50
N SER A 283 -21.70 13.04 0.04
CA SER A 283 -22.31 11.78 -0.37
C SER A 283 -23.30 12.00 -1.51
N THR A 284 -23.44 10.98 -2.34
CA THR A 284 -24.33 11.00 -3.49
C THR A 284 -25.27 9.79 -3.47
N LEU A 285 -26.38 9.88 -4.19
CA LEU A 285 -27.32 8.76 -4.32
C LEU A 285 -26.96 7.76 -5.42
N ASN A 286 -25.92 8.00 -6.21
CA ASN A 286 -25.56 7.11 -7.33
C ASN A 286 -24.07 7.06 -7.70
N ARG A 287 -23.23 7.89 -7.05
CA ARG A 287 -21.80 8.01 -7.37
C ARG A 287 -20.87 7.78 -6.17
N GLY A 288 -21.39 7.35 -5.02
CA GLY A 288 -20.59 7.17 -3.80
C GLY A 288 -20.25 8.48 -3.14
N LEU A 289 -18.99 8.68 -2.81
CA LEU A 289 -18.49 9.77 -1.98
C LEU A 289 -17.47 10.63 -2.75
N PHE A 290 -17.55 11.94 -2.56
CA PHE A 290 -16.52 12.88 -2.98
C PHE A 290 -15.87 13.48 -1.73
N LEU A 291 -14.59 13.20 -1.54
CA LEU A 291 -13.78 13.72 -0.45
C LEU A 291 -12.98 14.92 -0.96
N VAL A 292 -13.28 16.09 -0.45
CA VAL A 292 -12.67 17.37 -0.82
C VAL A 292 -11.77 17.86 0.32
N PRO A 293 -10.45 17.82 0.16
CA PRO A 293 -9.52 18.28 1.20
C PRO A 293 -9.58 19.79 1.47
N ASP A 294 -9.81 20.58 0.43
CA ASP A 294 -9.96 22.02 0.54
C ASP A 294 -10.90 22.52 -0.58
N LEU A 295 -11.97 23.18 -0.21
CA LEU A 295 -12.93 23.77 -1.16
C LEU A 295 -12.33 24.86 -2.07
N LYS A 296 -11.19 25.42 -1.69
CA LYS A 296 -10.47 26.43 -2.47
C LYS A 296 -9.58 25.83 -3.57
N ASN A 297 -9.34 24.52 -3.53
CA ASN A 297 -8.61 23.82 -4.57
C ASN A 297 -9.55 23.57 -5.74
N THR A 298 -9.25 24.17 -6.87
CA THR A 298 -10.09 24.04 -8.07
C THR A 298 -9.41 23.17 -9.12
N LEU A 299 -10.19 22.32 -9.77
CA LEU A 299 -9.75 21.52 -10.90
C LEU A 299 -10.43 22.02 -12.17
N LEU A 300 -9.66 22.59 -13.08
CA LEU A 300 -10.12 23.01 -14.38
C LEU A 300 -9.87 21.89 -15.39
N GLN A 301 -10.93 21.30 -15.90
CA GLN A 301 -10.83 20.28 -16.95
C GLN A 301 -10.55 20.95 -18.31
N LEU A 302 -9.64 20.38 -19.06
CA LEU A 302 -9.38 20.72 -20.46
C LEU A 302 -9.91 19.59 -21.36
N GLN A 303 -10.04 19.83 -22.63
CA GLN A 303 -10.48 18.80 -23.59
C GLN A 303 -9.47 17.64 -23.72
N SER A 304 -8.19 17.92 -23.43
CA SER A 304 -7.11 16.95 -23.45
C SER A 304 -6.18 17.17 -22.25
N ARG A 305 -5.45 16.14 -21.88
CA ARG A 305 -4.50 16.14 -20.76
C ARG A 305 -3.44 17.24 -20.93
N PRO A 306 -3.28 18.15 -19.95
CA PRO A 306 -2.19 19.11 -19.94
C PRO A 306 -0.85 18.42 -19.66
N ILE A 307 0.18 18.83 -20.40
CA ILE A 307 1.55 18.29 -20.28
C ILE A 307 2.48 19.29 -19.59
N THR A 308 2.51 20.54 -20.06
CA THR A 308 3.37 21.59 -19.49
C THR A 308 2.55 22.82 -19.14
N ILE A 309 3.00 23.56 -18.13
CA ILE A 309 2.37 24.82 -17.73
C ILE A 309 3.42 25.89 -17.43
N ASN A 310 3.11 27.12 -17.82
CA ASN A 310 3.93 28.29 -17.51
C ASN A 310 3.06 29.42 -16.95
N ALA A 311 3.52 30.04 -15.87
CA ALA A 311 2.82 31.17 -15.27
C ALA A 311 2.85 32.39 -16.20
N VAL A 312 1.72 33.09 -16.26
CA VAL A 312 1.55 34.39 -16.94
C VAL A 312 0.82 35.34 -16.01
N LYS A 313 0.69 36.63 -16.40
CA LYS A 313 0.14 37.71 -15.56
C LYS A 313 -1.21 37.36 -14.93
N ASN A 314 -2.12 36.71 -15.66
CA ASN A 314 -3.49 36.44 -15.20
C ASN A 314 -3.80 34.96 -14.96
N GLY A 315 -2.76 34.10 -14.89
CA GLY A 315 -2.96 32.67 -14.73
C GLY A 315 -1.81 31.84 -15.28
N VAL A 316 -2.10 30.87 -16.12
CA VAL A 316 -1.11 30.01 -16.76
C VAL A 316 -1.41 29.77 -18.23
N VAL A 317 -0.37 29.51 -19.01
CA VAL A 317 -0.50 28.95 -20.36
C VAL A 317 -0.13 27.48 -20.26
N ALA A 318 -0.99 26.62 -20.78
CA ALA A 318 -0.86 25.17 -20.73
C ALA A 318 -0.83 24.56 -22.12
N SER A 319 0.05 23.58 -22.35
CA SER A 319 0.00 22.72 -23.54
C SER A 319 -0.61 21.36 -23.19
N THR A 320 -1.18 20.70 -24.19
CA THR A 320 -1.90 19.44 -24.03
C THR A 320 -1.34 18.32 -24.88
N GLU A 321 -1.78 17.12 -24.58
CA GLU A 321 -1.44 15.90 -25.32
C GLU A 321 -2.01 15.87 -26.74
N SER A 322 -3.16 16.54 -26.96
CA SER A 322 -3.72 16.75 -28.31
C SER A 322 -2.97 17.78 -29.15
N GLY A 323 -2.01 18.52 -28.55
CA GLY A 323 -1.25 19.55 -29.21
C GLY A 323 -1.88 20.96 -29.17
N ASP A 324 -2.86 21.13 -28.30
CA ASP A 324 -3.51 22.43 -28.12
C ASP A 324 -2.81 23.25 -27.03
N ILE A 325 -2.92 24.56 -27.16
CA ILE A 325 -2.44 25.50 -26.13
C ILE A 325 -3.62 26.29 -25.59
N TYR A 326 -3.74 26.31 -24.29
CA TYR A 326 -4.79 27.06 -23.58
C TYR A 326 -4.18 28.17 -22.71
N GLU A 327 -4.79 29.33 -22.71
CA GLU A 327 -4.62 30.34 -21.66
C GLU A 327 -5.68 30.07 -20.58
N VAL A 328 -5.22 29.81 -19.38
CA VAL A 328 -6.09 29.53 -18.24
C VAL A 328 -6.08 30.71 -17.30
N ASN A 329 -7.19 31.42 -17.24
CA ASN A 329 -7.39 32.52 -16.30
C ASN A 329 -7.82 31.94 -14.95
N LEU A 330 -6.89 31.88 -14.01
CA LEU A 330 -7.10 31.28 -12.70
C LEU A 330 -7.97 32.15 -11.76
N ASN A 331 -8.09 33.45 -12.05
CA ASN A 331 -8.95 34.34 -11.27
C ASN A 331 -10.43 34.18 -11.65
N LYS A 332 -10.70 33.96 -12.94
CA LYS A 332 -12.05 33.80 -13.49
C LYS A 332 -12.42 32.35 -13.76
N ASN A 333 -11.51 31.42 -13.47
CA ASN A 333 -11.69 29.96 -13.63
C ASN A 333 -12.21 29.57 -15.04
N TYR A 334 -11.59 30.08 -16.10
CA TYR A 334 -11.89 29.61 -17.45
C TYR A 334 -10.61 29.38 -18.26
N ALA A 335 -10.72 28.48 -19.22
CA ALA A 335 -9.67 28.23 -20.20
C ALA A 335 -10.10 28.72 -21.59
N LYS A 336 -9.21 29.47 -22.25
CA LYS A 336 -9.37 29.93 -23.61
C LYS A 336 -8.40 29.17 -24.50
N LEU A 337 -8.89 28.54 -25.55
CA LEU A 337 -8.04 27.95 -26.58
C LEU A 337 -7.30 29.05 -27.35
N LEU A 338 -5.96 28.97 -27.35
CA LEU A 338 -5.10 29.91 -28.02
C LEU A 338 -4.61 29.38 -29.36
N TYR A 339 -4.32 28.10 -29.41
CA TYR A 339 -3.82 27.38 -30.57
C TYR A 339 -4.38 25.96 -30.58
N ALA A 340 -4.91 25.55 -31.73
CA ALA A 340 -5.33 24.19 -31.99
C ALA A 340 -4.37 23.57 -33.01
N SER A 341 -3.73 22.46 -32.63
CA SER A 341 -2.75 21.81 -33.50
C SER A 341 -3.38 21.18 -34.73
N GLY A 342 -4.61 20.69 -34.64
CA GLY A 342 -5.28 19.94 -35.69
C GLY A 342 -4.65 18.57 -36.00
N ASP A 343 -3.46 18.29 -35.45
CA ASP A 343 -2.60 17.15 -35.81
C ASP A 343 -2.58 16.05 -34.72
N ASN A 344 -3.19 16.26 -33.56
CA ASN A 344 -3.14 15.40 -32.38
C ASN A 344 -1.70 15.04 -31.96
N HIS A 345 -0.75 15.96 -32.10
CA HIS A 345 0.63 15.78 -31.66
C HIS A 345 0.89 16.56 -30.37
N ALA A 346 1.24 15.84 -29.35
CA ALA A 346 1.53 16.37 -28.02
C ALA A 346 2.57 17.51 -28.06
N ILE A 347 2.27 18.63 -27.39
CA ILE A 347 3.24 19.72 -27.17
C ILE A 347 3.93 19.43 -25.84
N SER A 348 5.08 18.77 -25.91
CA SER A 348 5.87 18.37 -24.73
C SER A 348 6.76 19.48 -24.18
N GLN A 349 6.98 20.53 -24.95
CA GLN A 349 7.75 21.71 -24.57
C GLN A 349 7.00 22.99 -24.91
N LEU A 350 6.79 23.81 -23.89
CA LEU A 350 6.18 25.13 -23.98
C LEU A 350 7.02 26.10 -23.15
N LEU A 351 7.44 27.19 -23.75
CA LEU A 351 8.10 28.32 -23.10
C LEU A 351 7.31 29.58 -23.39
N VAL A 352 6.91 30.28 -22.33
CA VAL A 352 6.32 31.61 -22.43
C VAL A 352 7.39 32.63 -22.05
N ASP A 353 7.90 33.36 -23.00
CA ASP A 353 8.83 34.46 -22.77
C ASP A 353 8.02 35.73 -22.51
N THR A 354 7.83 36.06 -21.26
CA THR A 354 7.04 37.21 -20.82
C THR A 354 7.78 38.57 -21.08
N VAL A 355 9.07 38.52 -21.28
CA VAL A 355 9.88 39.72 -21.56
C VAL A 355 9.71 40.13 -23.03
N LYS A 356 9.76 39.12 -23.91
CA LYS A 356 9.64 39.38 -25.38
C LYS A 356 8.23 39.15 -25.90
N ASP A 357 7.28 38.83 -25.02
CA ASP A 357 5.91 38.48 -25.38
C ASP A 357 5.79 37.36 -26.45
N ASN A 358 6.69 36.38 -26.39
CA ASN A 358 6.73 35.25 -27.31
C ASN A 358 6.27 33.94 -26.62
N ILE A 359 5.60 33.11 -27.40
CA ILE A 359 5.26 31.74 -27.02
C ILE A 359 6.02 30.80 -27.95
N ILE A 360 6.87 29.97 -27.35
CA ILE A 360 7.73 29.03 -28.08
C ILE A 360 7.29 27.63 -27.72
N PHE A 361 6.96 26.81 -28.70
CA PHE A 361 6.53 25.45 -28.47
C PHE A 361 6.90 24.51 -29.61
N THR A 362 6.95 23.23 -29.29
CA THR A 362 7.23 22.17 -30.25
C THR A 362 6.09 21.17 -30.30
N SER A 363 5.54 21.01 -31.50
CA SER A 363 4.67 19.91 -31.90
C SER A 363 5.40 19.09 -32.99
N LYS A 364 4.83 18.85 -34.15
CA LYS A 364 5.57 18.40 -35.36
C LYS A 364 6.57 19.43 -35.84
N LYS A 365 6.25 20.72 -35.60
CA LYS A 365 7.09 21.85 -35.96
C LYS A 365 7.54 22.56 -34.70
N PHE A 366 8.69 23.14 -34.75
CA PHE A 366 9.11 24.17 -33.82
C PHE A 366 8.43 25.48 -34.18
N ASN A 367 7.77 26.11 -33.23
CA ASN A 367 6.94 27.27 -33.43
C ASN A 367 7.33 28.39 -32.49
N ILE A 368 7.43 29.59 -33.01
CA ILE A 368 7.52 30.87 -32.26
C ILE A 368 6.34 31.74 -32.67
N PHE A 369 5.50 32.08 -31.71
CA PHE A 369 4.33 32.90 -31.87
C PHE A 369 4.49 34.19 -31.07
N ASN A 370 4.00 35.30 -31.62
CA ASN A 370 3.95 36.55 -30.88
C ASN A 370 2.80 36.59 -29.86
N LYS A 371 2.69 37.67 -29.09
CA LYS A 371 1.63 37.91 -28.09
C LYS A 371 0.19 37.84 -28.67
N LYS A 372 0.00 38.09 -29.98
CA LYS A 372 -1.28 37.95 -30.66
C LYS A 372 -1.54 36.52 -31.15
N TYR A 373 -0.69 35.58 -30.76
CA TYR A 373 -0.73 34.16 -31.20
C TYR A 373 -0.59 33.99 -32.73
N GLN A 374 0.12 34.91 -33.39
CA GLN A 374 0.44 34.80 -34.80
C GLN A 374 1.81 34.17 -34.99
N PRO A 375 1.98 33.23 -35.92
CA PRO A 375 3.25 32.57 -36.13
C PRO A 375 4.28 33.56 -36.66
N GLN A 376 5.44 33.59 -36.02
CA GLN A 376 6.62 34.33 -36.49
C GLN A 376 7.61 33.38 -37.16
N ILE A 377 7.80 32.21 -36.60
CA ILE A 377 8.70 31.18 -37.10
C ILE A 377 8.02 29.81 -36.95
N GLN A 378 8.06 29.02 -38.01
CA GLN A 378 7.63 27.62 -38.01
C GLN A 378 8.63 26.80 -38.82
N VAL A 379 9.30 25.85 -38.17
CA VAL A 379 10.32 25.00 -38.78
C VAL A 379 10.09 23.52 -38.44
N HIS A 380 10.29 22.65 -39.45
CA HIS A 380 10.18 21.19 -39.25
C HIS A 380 11.39 20.64 -38.52
N VAL A 381 11.45 20.87 -37.23
CA VAL A 381 12.50 20.35 -36.31
C VAL A 381 11.88 19.87 -35.02
N ALA A 382 12.26 18.69 -34.58
CA ALA A 382 11.81 18.12 -33.33
C ALA A 382 12.66 18.64 -32.13
N VAL A 383 12.42 19.91 -31.77
CA VAL A 383 13.04 20.50 -30.55
C VAL A 383 12.39 19.94 -29.30
N LYS A 384 13.18 19.51 -28.33
CA LYS A 384 12.74 18.90 -27.10
C LYS A 384 12.80 19.85 -25.88
N ASP A 385 13.69 20.84 -25.95
CA ASP A 385 13.81 21.88 -24.94
C ASP A 385 14.40 23.16 -25.53
N VAL A 386 13.93 24.30 -25.03
CA VAL A 386 14.38 25.65 -25.41
C VAL A 386 14.47 26.53 -24.19
N LYS A 387 15.56 27.29 -24.05
CA LYS A 387 15.75 28.27 -22.98
C LYS A 387 16.34 29.58 -23.53
N PRO A 388 15.92 30.72 -22.99
CA PRO A 388 16.55 31.99 -23.33
C PRO A 388 17.99 32.04 -22.80
N ILE A 389 18.89 32.61 -23.59
CA ILE A 389 20.25 32.94 -23.19
C ILE A 389 20.31 34.41 -22.81
N ASP A 390 19.90 35.27 -23.73
CA ASP A 390 19.79 36.69 -23.55
C ASP A 390 18.62 37.26 -24.41
N ASP A 391 18.55 38.55 -24.62
CA ASP A 391 17.47 39.18 -25.41
C ASP A 391 17.46 38.76 -26.87
N THR A 392 18.50 38.15 -27.39
CA THR A 392 18.71 37.87 -28.80
C THR A 392 18.76 36.38 -29.09
N TYR A 393 19.34 35.58 -28.19
CA TYR A 393 19.64 34.18 -28.41
C TYR A 393 18.88 33.24 -27.47
N TYR A 394 18.59 32.05 -28.02
CA TYR A 394 18.04 30.92 -27.28
C TYR A 394 18.94 29.71 -27.46
N SER A 395 19.10 28.90 -26.39
CA SER A 395 19.63 27.56 -26.49
C SER A 395 18.50 26.55 -26.75
N PHE A 396 18.79 25.52 -27.53
CA PHE A 396 17.82 24.47 -27.81
C PHE A 396 18.47 23.09 -27.82
N ALA A 397 17.66 22.07 -27.49
CA ALA A 397 17.98 20.66 -27.57
C ALA A 397 16.98 19.99 -28.51
N ALA A 398 17.46 19.35 -29.59
CA ALA A 398 16.62 18.69 -30.58
C ALA A 398 17.05 17.26 -30.87
N SER A 399 16.23 16.54 -31.63
CA SER A 399 16.60 15.20 -32.14
C SER A 399 17.66 15.35 -33.25
N GLY A 400 18.84 14.82 -32.98
CA GLY A 400 19.98 14.82 -33.91
C GLY A 400 20.94 15.98 -33.74
N TYR A 401 20.58 17.06 -33.05
CA TYR A 401 21.47 18.20 -32.81
C TYR A 401 20.99 19.08 -31.68
N SER A 402 21.88 19.87 -31.11
CA SER A 402 21.62 20.89 -30.10
C SER A 402 22.43 22.12 -30.41
N GLY A 403 22.04 23.30 -29.93
CA GLY A 403 22.80 24.51 -30.21
C GLY A 403 22.12 25.80 -29.74
N ILE A 404 22.50 26.90 -30.36
CA ILE A 404 21.89 28.21 -30.13
C ILE A 404 21.30 28.72 -31.44
N PHE A 405 20.24 29.51 -31.36
CA PHE A 405 19.68 30.22 -32.52
C PHE A 405 19.36 31.66 -32.14
N LYS A 406 19.40 32.52 -33.16
CA LYS A 406 19.11 33.96 -33.07
C LYS A 406 17.68 34.27 -33.56
N LEU A 407 16.97 35.12 -32.84
CA LEU A 407 15.67 35.59 -33.30
C LEU A 407 15.87 36.59 -34.46
N PRO A 408 15.17 36.45 -35.62
CA PRO A 408 15.43 37.23 -36.82
C PRO A 408 15.21 38.73 -36.68
N ALA A 409 14.42 39.21 -35.75
CA ALA A 409 13.98 40.61 -35.65
C ALA A 409 14.75 41.46 -34.64
N ASN A 410 15.82 40.94 -34.01
CA ASN A 410 16.51 41.66 -32.93
C ASN A 410 17.90 42.14 -33.38
N ASN A 411 18.05 43.49 -33.57
CA ASN A 411 19.31 44.14 -33.94
C ASN A 411 20.20 44.47 -32.73
N GLN A 412 19.85 44.03 -31.50
CA GLN A 412 20.68 44.25 -30.33
C GLN A 412 21.97 43.42 -30.45
N LYS A 413 23.10 44.08 -30.11
CA LYS A 413 24.41 43.38 -30.02
C LYS A 413 24.43 42.45 -28.81
N SER A 414 24.72 41.21 -29.06
CA SER A 414 24.93 40.20 -28.01
C SER A 414 26.39 39.75 -28.02
N ARG A 415 26.94 39.41 -26.88
CA ARG A 415 28.26 38.78 -26.78
C ARG A 415 28.35 37.46 -27.54
N TRP A 416 27.25 36.80 -27.81
CA TRP A 416 27.14 35.59 -28.63
C TRP A 416 27.30 35.85 -30.12
N ASP A 417 27.22 37.11 -30.56
CA ASP A 417 27.41 37.47 -31.98
C ASP A 417 28.80 37.05 -32.48
N SER A 418 29.86 37.16 -31.66
CA SER A 418 31.20 36.77 -32.04
C SER A 418 31.35 35.28 -32.32
N VAL A 419 30.77 34.45 -31.42
CA VAL A 419 30.75 32.98 -31.56
C VAL A 419 29.92 32.56 -32.74
N TYR A 420 28.84 33.25 -32.96
CA TYR A 420 27.85 33.00 -33.99
C TYR A 420 28.35 33.37 -35.38
N LEU A 421 28.94 34.57 -35.55
CA LEU A 421 29.47 35.05 -36.82
C LEU A 421 30.74 34.26 -37.23
N ALA A 422 31.55 33.78 -36.28
CA ALA A 422 32.74 33.00 -36.60
C ALA A 422 32.43 31.64 -37.24
N LYS A 423 31.24 31.06 -37.01
CA LYS A 423 30.83 29.74 -37.49
C LYS A 423 29.76 29.73 -38.57
N LYS A 424 29.58 30.87 -39.27
CA LYS A 424 28.54 31.06 -40.27
C LYS A 424 28.67 30.03 -41.41
N ARG A 425 27.82 28.95 -41.35
CA ARG A 425 27.53 28.17 -42.53
C ARG A 425 26.47 28.89 -43.32
N LYS A 426 26.64 29.04 -44.66
CA LYS A 426 25.63 29.59 -45.54
C LYS A 426 24.28 28.87 -45.30
N PRO A 427 23.17 29.61 -45.03
CA PRO A 427 21.89 28.97 -44.84
C PRO A 427 21.52 28.20 -46.10
N ASN A 428 21.25 26.93 -46.00
CA ASN A 428 20.48 26.20 -46.99
C ASN A 428 19.07 26.84 -47.02
N SER A 429 18.63 27.21 -48.19
CA SER A 429 17.44 28.02 -48.46
C SER A 429 16.09 27.43 -48.00
N GLU A 430 16.07 26.28 -47.34
CA GLU A 430 14.85 25.62 -46.88
C GLU A 430 14.64 25.69 -45.36
N ASN A 431 15.65 26.07 -44.58
CA ASN A 431 15.52 26.20 -43.14
C ASN A 431 15.53 27.64 -42.70
N ASN A 432 14.35 28.22 -42.49
CA ASN A 432 14.15 29.56 -41.90
C ASN A 432 14.53 29.63 -40.38
N PHE A 433 15.39 28.76 -39.88
CA PHE A 433 16.11 29.03 -38.65
C PHE A 433 17.09 30.16 -38.97
N GLY A 434 16.90 31.29 -38.35
CA GLY A 434 17.97 32.27 -38.23
C GLY A 434 19.23 31.53 -37.82
N GLU A 435 20.35 32.01 -38.29
CA GLU A 435 21.70 31.48 -38.06
C GLU A 435 21.81 30.65 -36.76
N ALA A 436 22.25 29.40 -36.81
CA ALA A 436 22.37 28.49 -35.66
C ALA A 436 23.79 27.96 -35.50
N ASP A 437 24.34 27.99 -34.30
CA ASP A 437 25.55 27.26 -33.95
C ASP A 437 25.15 25.89 -33.41
N LEU A 438 25.48 24.81 -34.16
CA LEU A 438 24.95 23.49 -33.94
C LEU A 438 25.99 22.51 -33.42
N MET A 439 25.65 21.76 -32.42
CA MET A 439 26.31 20.52 -32.00
C MET A 439 25.63 19.37 -32.73
N MET A 440 26.26 18.89 -33.79
CA MET A 440 25.72 17.84 -34.67
C MET A 440 25.97 16.43 -34.12
N GLY A 441 25.09 15.49 -34.48
CA GLY A 441 25.28 14.06 -34.25
C GLY A 441 24.88 13.55 -32.86
N VAL A 442 24.30 14.39 -32.00
CA VAL A 442 23.82 14.01 -30.68
C VAL A 442 22.35 14.38 -30.47
N ASN A 443 21.58 13.42 -29.94
CA ASN A 443 20.18 13.66 -29.58
C ASN A 443 20.12 14.45 -28.28
N GLY A 444 19.77 15.73 -28.37
CA GLY A 444 19.50 16.60 -27.23
C GLY A 444 18.24 16.15 -26.47
N LYS A 445 18.21 16.33 -25.15
CA LYS A 445 17.09 16.08 -24.26
C LYS A 445 16.63 17.32 -23.52
N ALA A 446 17.58 18.08 -22.96
CA ALA A 446 17.31 19.32 -22.25
C ALA A 446 18.48 20.29 -22.41
N THR A 447 18.19 21.59 -22.25
CA THR A 447 19.21 22.64 -22.24
C THR A 447 18.90 23.64 -21.14
N VAL A 448 19.96 24.33 -20.65
CA VAL A 448 19.83 25.47 -19.76
C VAL A 448 21.04 26.38 -19.89
N TYR A 449 20.82 27.67 -19.78
CA TYR A 449 21.88 28.67 -19.70
C TYR A 449 22.07 29.15 -18.26
N ASN A 450 23.30 29.11 -17.79
CA ASN A 450 23.65 29.70 -16.52
C ASN A 450 24.38 31.05 -16.76
N SER A 451 23.68 32.12 -16.44
CA SER A 451 24.20 33.49 -16.61
C SER A 451 25.37 33.83 -15.71
N TYR A 452 25.57 33.10 -14.61
CA TYR A 452 26.67 33.34 -13.66
C TYR A 452 28.02 32.99 -14.24
N ASN A 453 28.19 31.81 -14.79
CA ASN A 453 29.41 31.37 -15.46
C ASN A 453 29.31 31.43 -17.00
N GLN A 454 28.21 32.01 -17.51
CA GLN A 454 27.94 32.26 -18.92
C GLN A 454 28.06 31.00 -19.79
N THR A 455 27.59 29.86 -19.23
CA THR A 455 27.74 28.54 -19.80
C THR A 455 26.36 27.97 -20.18
N ILE A 456 26.30 27.35 -21.33
CA ILE A 456 25.13 26.58 -21.77
C ILE A 456 25.39 25.12 -21.49
N TYR A 457 24.42 24.46 -20.88
CA TYR A 457 24.45 23.02 -20.62
C TYR A 457 23.50 22.29 -21.54
N TYR A 458 23.97 21.19 -22.13
CA TYR A 458 23.19 20.33 -23.01
C TYR A 458 23.17 18.91 -22.46
N ALA A 459 22.00 18.44 -22.05
CA ALA A 459 21.76 17.05 -21.75
C ALA A 459 21.44 16.31 -23.06
N THR A 460 22.18 15.23 -23.33
CA THR A 460 22.08 14.48 -24.58
C THR A 460 21.90 12.98 -24.29
N ASN A 461 21.78 12.19 -25.34
CA ASN A 461 21.72 10.73 -25.24
C ASN A 461 23.11 10.09 -25.00
N VAL A 462 24.20 10.84 -25.17
CA VAL A 462 25.57 10.36 -24.96
C VAL A 462 26.23 10.93 -23.72
N GLY A 463 25.62 11.93 -23.06
CA GLY A 463 26.12 12.54 -21.83
C GLY A 463 25.65 13.96 -21.63
N LEU A 464 26.15 14.59 -20.59
CA LEU A 464 25.95 16.00 -20.28
C LEU A 464 27.14 16.79 -20.77
N PHE A 465 26.87 17.81 -21.58
CA PHE A 465 27.91 18.69 -22.12
C PHE A 465 27.68 20.13 -21.64
N TYR A 466 28.76 20.86 -21.51
CA TYR A 466 28.71 22.31 -21.37
C TYR A 466 29.42 23.00 -22.53
N LYS A 467 28.94 24.20 -22.85
CA LYS A 467 29.54 25.09 -23.86
C LYS A 467 29.72 26.46 -23.26
N MET A 468 30.94 26.92 -23.31
CA MET A 468 31.34 28.29 -22.90
C MET A 468 32.03 28.95 -24.09
N LEU A 469 31.32 29.86 -24.80
CA LEU A 469 31.76 30.46 -26.04
C LEU A 469 32.27 29.42 -27.05
N ASP A 470 33.58 29.30 -27.25
CA ASP A 470 34.19 28.38 -28.21
C ASP A 470 34.59 27.03 -27.63
N THR A 471 34.55 26.87 -26.33
CA THR A 471 34.91 25.61 -25.65
C THR A 471 33.69 24.78 -25.38
N GLN A 472 33.80 23.46 -25.67
CA GLN A 472 32.80 22.48 -25.39
C GLN A 472 33.45 21.25 -24.75
N SER A 473 32.89 20.77 -23.63
CA SER A 473 33.41 19.59 -22.96
C SER A 473 32.28 18.81 -22.30
N GLU A 474 32.53 17.51 -22.07
CA GLU A 474 31.62 16.63 -21.37
C GLU A 474 31.78 16.74 -19.87
N ILE A 475 30.67 16.72 -19.13
CA ILE A 475 30.66 16.63 -17.67
C ILE A 475 30.48 15.16 -17.28
N LYS A 476 31.45 14.64 -16.54
CA LYS A 476 31.44 13.25 -16.03
C LYS A 476 31.31 13.24 -14.51
N TYR A 477 30.68 12.18 -14.03
CA TYR A 477 30.59 11.89 -12.59
C TYR A 477 31.26 10.54 -12.30
N LEU A 478 32.28 10.53 -11.43
CA LEU A 478 33.11 9.33 -11.16
C LEU A 478 33.61 8.66 -12.45
N ASN A 479 34.13 9.46 -13.39
CA ASN A 479 34.60 9.05 -14.71
C ASN A 479 33.53 8.48 -15.67
N ASN A 480 32.27 8.47 -15.30
CA ASN A 480 31.17 8.00 -16.16
C ASN A 480 30.41 9.18 -16.77
N SER A 481 29.88 8.97 -17.98
CA SER A 481 28.99 9.91 -18.64
C SER A 481 27.70 10.11 -17.84
N LEU A 482 27.25 11.35 -17.74
CA LEU A 482 26.08 11.73 -16.94
C LEU A 482 24.84 11.87 -17.83
N TYR A 483 23.91 10.94 -17.73
CA TYR A 483 22.70 10.92 -18.55
C TYR A 483 21.55 11.69 -17.88
N ILE A 484 21.43 12.96 -18.20
CA ILE A 484 20.42 13.87 -17.66
C ILE A 484 19.20 13.94 -18.61
N LYS A 485 17.98 13.97 -18.03
CA LYS A 485 16.74 14.15 -18.80
C LYS A 485 16.09 15.52 -18.65
N LYS A 486 16.34 16.22 -17.55
CA LYS A 486 15.84 17.56 -17.26
C LYS A 486 16.92 18.42 -16.62
N LEU A 487 16.96 19.69 -16.98
CA LEU A 487 17.88 20.69 -16.44
C LEU A 487 17.12 21.90 -15.92
N GLN A 488 17.55 22.45 -14.79
CA GLN A 488 17.07 23.70 -14.20
C GLN A 488 18.26 24.48 -13.66
N VAL A 489 18.13 25.81 -13.57
CA VAL A 489 19.18 26.67 -13.01
C VAL A 489 18.63 27.49 -11.84
N TYR A 490 19.42 27.64 -10.81
CA TYR A 490 19.15 28.57 -9.71
C TYR A 490 20.47 29.20 -9.23
N GLY A 491 20.53 30.51 -9.34
CA GLY A 491 21.76 31.24 -9.03
C GLY A 491 22.94 30.73 -9.84
N ASN A 492 23.98 30.33 -9.15
CA ASN A 492 25.21 29.82 -9.73
C ASN A 492 25.24 28.29 -9.96
N THR A 493 24.18 27.59 -9.66
CA THR A 493 24.12 26.11 -9.71
C THR A 493 23.10 25.64 -10.75
N VAL A 494 23.49 24.61 -11.51
CA VAL A 494 22.60 23.89 -12.41
C VAL A 494 22.18 22.57 -11.78
N TYR A 495 20.88 22.30 -11.75
CA TYR A 495 20.28 21.08 -11.23
C TYR A 495 19.89 20.17 -12.36
N GLY A 496 20.35 18.94 -12.34
CA GLY A 496 20.08 17.93 -13.35
C GLY A 496 19.38 16.71 -12.78
N LEU A 497 18.25 16.32 -13.39
CA LEU A 497 17.58 15.05 -13.12
C LEU A 497 18.08 14.00 -14.10
N ALA A 498 18.75 12.98 -13.58
CA ALA A 498 19.26 11.87 -14.38
C ALA A 498 18.15 10.89 -14.80
N THR A 499 18.41 10.09 -15.82
CA THR A 499 17.46 9.10 -16.34
C THR A 499 17.13 8.00 -15.31
N ASN A 500 18.04 7.71 -14.38
CA ASN A 500 17.88 6.78 -13.26
C ASN A 500 17.18 7.39 -12.02
N GLY A 501 16.69 8.64 -12.13
CA GLY A 501 16.00 9.33 -11.04
C GLY A 501 16.91 10.07 -10.06
N LYS A 502 18.23 9.95 -10.17
CA LYS A 502 19.17 10.69 -9.32
C LYS A 502 19.21 12.17 -9.68
N LEU A 503 19.45 12.99 -8.68
CA LEU A 503 19.59 14.45 -8.81
C LEU A 503 21.04 14.86 -8.65
N PHE A 504 21.47 15.79 -9.48
CA PHE A 504 22.82 16.35 -9.45
C PHE A 504 22.77 17.87 -9.36
N ALA A 505 23.64 18.44 -8.56
CA ALA A 505 23.95 19.86 -8.54
C ALA A 505 25.31 20.06 -9.23
N ILE A 506 25.37 20.93 -10.22
CA ILE A 506 26.56 21.24 -11.00
C ILE A 506 26.96 22.67 -10.64
N ASN A 507 28.17 22.84 -10.11
CA ASN A 507 28.71 24.13 -9.69
C ASN A 507 29.24 24.96 -10.88
N VAL A 508 29.69 26.17 -10.60
CA VAL A 508 30.26 27.08 -11.61
C VAL A 508 31.56 26.57 -12.29
N GLN A 509 32.24 25.61 -11.66
CA GLN A 509 33.41 24.92 -12.21
C GLN A 509 33.01 23.69 -13.05
N ASN A 510 31.73 23.51 -13.33
CA ASN A 510 31.19 22.35 -14.07
C ASN A 510 31.39 20.99 -13.38
N GLN A 511 31.54 20.99 -12.04
CA GLN A 511 31.70 19.79 -11.24
C GLN A 511 30.32 19.31 -10.74
N PRO A 512 29.90 18.07 -11.07
CA PRO A 512 28.65 17.52 -10.62
C PRO A 512 28.81 16.90 -9.23
N GLN A 513 27.82 17.14 -8.37
CA GLN A 513 27.66 16.53 -7.06
C GLN A 513 26.30 15.86 -7.00
N GLU A 514 26.23 14.59 -6.64
CA GLU A 514 24.96 13.90 -6.39
C GLU A 514 24.30 14.44 -5.13
N LEU A 515 23.06 14.86 -5.21
CA LEU A 515 22.29 15.30 -4.07
C LEU A 515 21.75 14.06 -3.34
N GLN A 516 22.29 13.85 -2.13
CA GLN A 516 21.79 12.81 -1.22
C GLN A 516 20.46 13.30 -0.63
N LEU A 517 19.38 12.88 -1.22
CA LEU A 517 18.04 13.10 -0.67
C LEU A 517 17.77 11.90 0.26
N ASN A 518 17.90 12.12 1.58
CA ASN A 518 17.65 11.12 2.61
C ASN A 518 16.18 10.66 2.55
N ASN A 519 15.87 9.81 1.59
CA ASN A 519 14.54 9.23 1.44
C ASN A 519 14.64 7.84 0.80
N ASP A 520 14.21 6.85 1.52
CA ASP A 520 14.05 5.42 1.29
C ASP A 520 13.76 4.99 -0.17
N GLY A 521 14.63 5.29 -1.13
CA GLY A 521 14.55 4.81 -2.51
C GLY A 521 13.34 5.29 -3.34
N LYS A 522 12.43 6.09 -2.78
CA LYS A 522 11.18 6.51 -3.43
C LYS A 522 11.35 7.54 -4.56
N LEU A 523 12.52 8.15 -4.66
CA LEU A 523 12.87 9.11 -5.74
C LEU A 523 13.26 8.46 -7.06
N ASN A 524 13.41 7.15 -7.13
CA ASN A 524 13.84 6.44 -8.33
C ASN A 524 12.91 6.63 -9.54
N PHE A 525 11.70 7.15 -9.34
CA PHE A 525 10.69 7.39 -10.37
C PHE A 525 10.39 8.88 -10.60
N ALA A 526 11.32 9.79 -10.25
CA ALA A 526 11.15 11.20 -10.56
C ALA A 526 11.05 11.40 -12.08
N SER A 527 10.00 12.11 -12.53
CA SER A 527 9.70 12.36 -13.95
C SER A 527 10.17 13.74 -14.41
N ASN A 528 10.04 14.74 -13.53
CA ASN A 528 10.32 16.13 -13.86
C ASN A 528 10.88 16.88 -12.64
N ILE A 529 11.55 18.01 -12.90
CA ILE A 529 12.01 18.96 -11.89
C ILE A 529 11.68 20.39 -12.32
N ARG A 530 11.29 21.24 -11.36
CA ARG A 530 11.04 22.66 -11.58
C ARG A 530 11.67 23.51 -10.48
N VAL A 531 12.39 24.54 -10.85
CA VAL A 531 12.83 25.58 -9.93
C VAL A 531 11.85 26.75 -9.96
N ILE A 532 11.33 27.09 -8.79
CA ILE A 532 10.40 28.22 -8.60
C ILE A 532 10.85 28.98 -7.35
N GLY A 533 11.32 30.22 -7.53
CA GLY A 533 11.95 30.97 -6.44
C GLY A 533 13.16 30.23 -5.89
N ASN A 534 13.21 30.02 -4.57
CA ASN A 534 14.28 29.30 -3.87
C ASN A 534 13.96 27.81 -3.64
N MET A 535 12.97 27.27 -4.36
CA MET A 535 12.50 25.90 -4.21
C MET A 535 12.75 25.09 -5.47
N LEU A 536 13.25 23.87 -5.31
CA LEU A 536 13.29 22.83 -6.34
C LEU A 536 12.17 21.85 -6.07
N TYR A 537 11.19 21.80 -6.96
CA TYR A 537 10.12 20.81 -6.94
C TYR A 537 10.54 19.60 -7.75
N ILE A 538 10.46 18.43 -7.13
CA ILE A 538 10.79 17.15 -7.77
C ILE A 538 9.48 16.39 -7.92
N ILE A 539 9.07 16.16 -9.16
CA ILE A 539 7.83 15.46 -9.49
C ILE A 539 8.14 13.97 -9.66
N ALA A 540 7.63 13.14 -8.76
CA ALA A 540 7.73 11.69 -8.84
C ALA A 540 6.32 11.06 -8.96
N SER A 541 6.24 9.80 -9.31
CA SER A 541 4.96 9.10 -9.51
C SER A 541 4.09 9.04 -8.24
N SER A 542 4.70 8.99 -7.06
CA SER A 542 4.00 8.84 -5.78
C SER A 542 3.89 10.13 -4.97
N ALA A 543 4.73 11.13 -5.26
CA ALA A 543 4.76 12.39 -4.50
C ALA A 543 5.48 13.50 -5.25
N ILE A 544 5.21 14.74 -4.83
CA ILE A 544 6.01 15.90 -5.18
C ILE A 544 6.82 16.29 -3.96
N TYR A 545 8.12 16.45 -4.14
CA TYR A 545 9.04 16.85 -3.07
C TYR A 545 9.39 18.32 -3.23
N GLU A 546 9.26 19.09 -2.17
CA GLU A 546 9.74 20.48 -2.08
C GLU A 546 11.11 20.49 -1.43
N TYR A 547 12.14 20.69 -2.22
CA TYR A 547 13.53 20.82 -1.77
C TYR A 547 13.93 22.30 -1.70
N SER A 548 14.31 22.75 -0.52
CA SER A 548 14.80 24.11 -0.31
C SER A 548 16.24 24.24 -0.81
N LEU A 549 16.45 25.13 -1.78
CA LEU A 549 17.75 25.41 -2.36
C LEU A 549 18.67 26.16 -1.40
N SER A 550 18.11 26.88 -0.42
CA SER A 550 18.87 27.58 0.60
C SER A 550 19.32 26.67 1.75
N THR A 551 18.45 25.84 2.28
CA THR A 551 18.77 24.92 3.39
C THR A 551 19.32 23.57 2.93
N LYS A 552 19.21 23.26 1.62
CA LYS A 552 19.61 22.00 0.99
C LYS A 552 18.93 20.76 1.61
N GLN A 553 17.65 20.92 1.96
CA GLN A 553 16.85 19.87 2.58
C GLN A 553 15.46 19.78 1.95
N ILE A 554 14.85 18.59 1.99
CA ILE A 554 13.44 18.44 1.70
C ILE A 554 12.63 19.02 2.85
N ILE A 555 11.84 20.04 2.58
CA ILE A 555 11.03 20.74 3.59
C ILE A 555 9.57 20.28 3.58
N ASN A 556 9.11 19.68 2.48
CA ASN A 556 7.75 19.19 2.36
C ASN A 556 7.68 18.05 1.36
N ILE A 557 6.77 17.10 1.63
CA ILE A 557 6.43 16.01 0.72
C ILE A 557 4.93 16.05 0.51
N MET A 558 4.49 16.20 -0.74
CA MET A 558 3.08 16.16 -1.12
C MET A 558 2.78 14.82 -1.77
N PRO A 559 2.23 13.83 -1.03
CA PRO A 559 1.86 12.56 -1.61
C PRO A 559 0.77 12.73 -2.67
N LEU A 560 0.91 12.02 -3.78
CA LEU A 560 -0.08 11.96 -4.85
C LEU A 560 -0.92 10.70 -4.69
N GLY A 561 -2.23 10.82 -4.87
CA GLY A 561 -3.10 9.64 -4.96
C GLY A 561 -2.77 8.83 -6.22
N SER A 562 -3.06 7.54 -6.20
CA SER A 562 -2.85 6.63 -7.35
C SER A 562 -3.48 7.12 -8.66
N ASP A 563 -4.55 7.91 -8.54
CA ASP A 563 -5.30 8.45 -9.68
C ASP A 563 -4.76 9.82 -10.14
N PHE A 564 -3.63 10.28 -9.59
CA PHE A 564 -3.13 11.63 -9.77
C PHE A 564 -1.71 11.61 -10.34
N GLU A 565 -1.63 11.69 -11.64
CA GLU A 565 -0.35 11.85 -12.34
C GLU A 565 -0.13 13.32 -12.66
N VAL A 566 0.96 13.88 -12.15
CA VAL A 566 1.37 15.26 -12.39
C VAL A 566 2.48 15.25 -13.44
N SER A 567 2.26 16.00 -14.53
CA SER A 567 3.25 16.13 -15.61
C SER A 567 4.18 17.31 -15.36
N ASP A 568 3.64 18.43 -14.88
CA ASP A 568 4.37 19.67 -14.66
C ASP A 568 3.69 20.52 -13.58
N LEU A 569 4.40 21.50 -13.05
CA LEU A 569 3.87 22.46 -12.09
C LEU A 569 4.42 23.87 -12.28
N SER A 570 3.64 24.85 -11.85
CA SER A 570 3.99 26.26 -11.86
C SER A 570 3.48 26.96 -10.59
N LEU A 571 3.87 28.18 -10.37
CA LEU A 571 3.36 29.02 -9.27
C LEU A 571 2.60 30.21 -9.86
N TYR A 572 1.39 30.44 -9.36
CA TYR A 572 0.60 31.61 -9.67
C TYR A 572 0.19 32.31 -8.38
N ALA A 573 0.65 33.51 -8.15
CA ALA A 573 0.57 34.21 -6.87
C ALA A 573 1.20 33.33 -5.75
N ASP A 574 0.43 32.93 -4.76
CA ASP A 574 0.84 32.03 -3.66
C ASP A 574 0.33 30.59 -3.79
N LYS A 575 -0.19 30.25 -4.99
CA LYS A 575 -0.81 28.94 -5.23
C LYS A 575 0.02 28.12 -6.21
N LEU A 576 0.13 26.83 -5.93
CA LEU A 576 0.71 25.85 -6.85
C LEU A 576 -0.34 25.47 -7.89
N VAL A 577 0.07 25.45 -9.15
CA VAL A 577 -0.75 25.04 -10.29
C VAL A 577 -0.12 23.80 -10.89
N PHE A 578 -0.88 22.72 -10.97
CA PHE A 578 -0.41 21.43 -11.45
C PHE A 578 -1.07 21.08 -12.78
N ALA A 579 -0.28 20.63 -13.75
CA ALA A 579 -0.77 19.92 -14.91
C ALA A 579 -0.96 18.44 -14.52
N THR A 580 -2.20 17.96 -14.53
CA THR A 580 -2.54 16.63 -14.09
C THR A 580 -3.27 15.83 -15.17
N ALA A 581 -3.34 14.51 -15.03
CA ALA A 581 -4.12 13.68 -15.95
C ALA A 581 -5.60 14.08 -16.05
N LYS A 582 -6.16 14.74 -15.01
CA LYS A 582 -7.56 15.17 -14.94
C LYS A 582 -7.78 16.64 -15.37
N GLY A 583 -6.73 17.41 -15.61
CA GLY A 583 -6.80 18.83 -15.93
C GLY A 583 -5.81 19.67 -15.12
N ILE A 584 -6.07 20.95 -15.01
CA ILE A 584 -5.24 21.91 -14.26
C ILE A 584 -5.78 22.05 -12.85
N LEU A 585 -4.99 21.63 -11.87
CA LEU A 585 -5.30 21.74 -10.46
C LEU A 585 -4.64 22.99 -9.87
N LEU A 586 -5.43 23.81 -9.23
CA LEU A 586 -4.99 24.96 -8.44
C LEU A 586 -5.06 24.62 -6.96
N GLN A 587 -3.92 24.66 -6.28
CA GLN A 587 -3.83 24.33 -4.86
C GLN A 587 -3.14 25.44 -4.07
N SER A 588 -3.73 25.81 -2.94
CA SER A 588 -3.12 26.75 -2.00
C SER A 588 -1.82 26.19 -1.43
N ARG A 589 -0.75 26.99 -1.45
CA ARG A 589 0.55 26.62 -0.85
C ARG A 589 0.48 26.76 0.67
N LYS A 590 -0.30 25.94 1.32
CA LYS A 590 -0.22 25.79 2.78
C LYS A 590 0.92 24.82 3.09
N ILE A 591 2.01 25.32 3.63
CA ILE A 591 3.02 24.49 4.31
C ILE A 591 2.28 23.89 5.52
N ARG A 592 1.78 22.68 5.38
CA ARG A 592 1.30 21.93 6.53
C ARG A 592 2.55 21.53 7.32
N HIS A 593 2.82 22.24 8.40
CA HIS A 593 3.80 21.77 9.37
C HIS A 593 3.44 20.34 9.76
N ALA A 594 4.41 19.44 9.74
CA ALA A 594 4.33 18.00 9.97
C ALA A 594 3.76 17.57 11.35
N LYS A 595 3.11 18.44 12.09
CA LYS A 595 2.60 18.19 13.44
C LYS A 595 1.17 17.65 13.52
N ASN A 596 0.42 17.60 12.43
CA ASN A 596 -0.92 16.99 12.45
C ASN A 596 -0.83 15.50 12.11
N THR A 597 -0.49 14.69 13.10
CA THR A 597 -0.55 13.24 12.99
C THR A 597 -2.00 12.76 12.90
N SER A 598 -2.30 11.85 11.99
CA SER A 598 -3.59 11.18 11.92
C SER A 598 -3.72 10.22 13.10
N PRO A 599 -4.92 9.99 13.68
CA PRO A 599 -5.07 9.00 14.73
C PRO A 599 -4.62 7.61 14.23
N LEU A 600 -3.70 7.00 14.95
CA LEU A 600 -3.33 5.60 14.77
C LEU A 600 -4.15 4.80 15.78
N VAL A 601 -4.91 3.82 15.31
CA VAL A 601 -5.82 3.03 16.13
C VAL A 601 -5.45 1.57 16.07
N ILE A 602 -5.44 0.92 17.23
CA ILE A 602 -5.38 -0.54 17.33
C ILE A 602 -6.82 -1.04 17.19
N GLU A 603 -7.11 -1.80 16.13
CA GLU A 603 -8.48 -2.22 15.81
C GLU A 603 -8.85 -3.53 16.51
N ASP A 604 -8.11 -4.58 16.20
CA ASP A 604 -8.38 -5.93 16.66
C ASP A 604 -7.10 -6.57 17.17
N ILE A 605 -7.23 -7.41 18.17
CA ILE A 605 -6.13 -8.24 18.67
C ILE A 605 -6.58 -9.68 18.56
N ALA A 606 -5.84 -10.49 17.84
CA ALA A 606 -6.08 -11.91 17.74
C ALA A 606 -4.92 -12.69 18.34
N VAL A 607 -5.25 -13.71 19.11
CA VAL A 607 -4.27 -14.63 19.70
C VAL A 607 -4.62 -16.04 19.26
N ASN A 608 -3.69 -16.70 18.56
CA ASN A 608 -3.93 -17.99 17.89
C ASN A 608 -5.24 -17.95 17.07
N ASP A 609 -5.38 -16.89 16.23
CA ASP A 609 -6.53 -16.62 15.35
C ASP A 609 -7.88 -16.37 16.05
N SER A 610 -7.89 -16.27 17.38
CA SER A 610 -9.09 -15.93 18.15
C SER A 610 -9.04 -14.47 18.57
N LEU A 611 -10.09 -13.70 18.29
CA LEU A 611 -10.21 -12.31 18.71
C LEU A 611 -10.31 -12.21 20.23
N LEU A 612 -9.51 -11.31 20.81
CA LEU A 612 -9.50 -11.01 22.23
C LEU A 612 -9.74 -9.52 22.49
N ASN A 613 -10.38 -9.21 23.62
CA ASN A 613 -10.44 -7.85 24.12
C ASN A 613 -9.08 -7.43 24.71
N ILE A 614 -8.79 -6.12 24.66
CA ILE A 614 -7.52 -5.55 25.15
C ILE A 614 -7.23 -5.98 26.59
N ASP A 615 -8.26 -6.04 27.45
CA ASP A 615 -8.12 -6.45 28.87
C ASP A 615 -7.67 -7.91 29.02
N GLN A 616 -8.09 -8.77 28.10
CA GLN A 616 -7.73 -10.21 28.08
C GLN A 616 -6.32 -10.45 27.55
N LEU A 617 -5.75 -9.46 26.86
CA LEU A 617 -4.40 -9.56 26.32
C LEU A 617 -3.31 -9.53 27.40
N GLN A 618 -3.57 -8.92 28.55
CA GLN A 618 -2.55 -8.67 29.57
C GLN A 618 -1.84 -9.95 30.03
N HIS A 619 -2.55 -11.08 30.12
CA HIS A 619 -2.03 -12.33 30.59
C HIS A 619 -2.39 -13.50 29.70
N LEU A 620 -1.49 -13.84 28.79
CA LEU A 620 -1.64 -14.95 27.86
C LEU A 620 -1.08 -16.25 28.46
N LYS A 621 -1.74 -17.36 28.17
CA LYS A 621 -1.24 -18.70 28.53
C LYS A 621 -0.06 -19.08 27.65
N TYR A 622 0.78 -20.00 28.08
CA TYR A 622 1.96 -20.49 27.36
C TYR A 622 1.68 -20.86 25.90
N GLY A 623 0.57 -21.55 25.61
CA GLY A 623 0.20 -21.90 24.23
C GLY A 623 -0.39 -20.77 23.39
N GLN A 624 -0.62 -19.59 23.96
CA GLN A 624 -1.15 -18.41 23.29
C GLN A 624 0.00 -17.49 22.85
N ASN A 625 0.81 -17.95 21.92
CA ASN A 625 2.09 -17.33 21.56
C ASN A 625 2.15 -16.74 20.14
N ASN A 626 1.04 -16.79 19.40
CA ASN A 626 0.90 -16.10 18.14
C ASN A 626 -0.06 -14.93 18.32
N VAL A 627 0.47 -13.71 18.28
CA VAL A 627 -0.28 -12.48 18.50
C VAL A 627 -0.33 -11.69 17.21
N ALA A 628 -1.53 -11.41 16.74
CA ALA A 628 -1.77 -10.54 15.60
C ALA A 628 -2.45 -9.26 16.08
N ILE A 629 -1.87 -8.11 15.78
CA ILE A 629 -2.36 -6.79 16.18
C ILE A 629 -2.80 -6.06 14.93
N GLY A 630 -4.11 -5.89 14.79
CA GLY A 630 -4.71 -5.06 13.76
C GLY A 630 -4.47 -3.57 14.06
N TYR A 631 -4.03 -2.83 13.08
CA TYR A 631 -3.79 -1.39 13.20
C TYR A 631 -4.34 -0.64 11.98
N SER A 632 -4.73 0.61 12.18
CA SER A 632 -5.16 1.50 11.12
C SER A 632 -4.76 2.93 11.41
N LEU A 633 -4.25 3.60 10.39
CA LEU A 633 -4.06 5.04 10.38
C LEU A 633 -5.32 5.70 9.82
N LEU A 634 -6.03 6.48 10.64
CA LEU A 634 -7.24 7.17 10.21
C LEU A 634 -6.89 8.40 9.36
N ALA A 635 -6.39 8.15 8.17
CA ALA A 635 -5.95 9.11 7.19
C ALA A 635 -6.77 8.93 5.90
N PHE A 636 -7.52 9.96 5.53
CA PHE A 636 -8.49 9.87 4.43
C PHE A 636 -7.95 10.44 3.13
N THR A 637 -6.96 11.30 3.20
CA THR A 637 -6.27 11.85 2.03
C THR A 637 -4.82 11.39 1.99
N PRO A 638 -4.18 11.28 0.81
CA PRO A 638 -2.77 10.92 0.72
C PRO A 638 -1.86 11.83 1.55
N GLN A 639 -2.22 13.10 1.69
CA GLN A 639 -1.45 14.09 2.46
C GLN A 639 -1.50 13.86 3.98
N GLU A 640 -2.44 13.07 4.45
CA GLU A 640 -2.60 12.70 5.87
C GLU A 640 -1.87 11.40 6.21
N LYS A 641 -1.44 10.63 5.19
CA LYS A 641 -0.80 9.33 5.36
C LYS A 641 0.68 9.48 5.70
N ASN A 642 0.98 9.50 7.00
CA ASN A 642 2.34 9.43 7.50
C ASN A 642 2.80 7.96 7.59
N PRO A 643 4.10 7.68 7.42
CA PRO A 643 4.65 6.35 7.67
C PRO A 643 4.33 5.88 9.09
N ILE A 644 4.06 4.59 9.25
CA ILE A 644 3.87 3.97 10.56
C ILE A 644 5.12 3.17 10.90
N TYR A 645 5.64 3.38 12.09
CA TYR A 645 6.77 2.65 12.63
C TYR A 645 6.32 1.84 13.83
N TYR A 646 6.91 0.68 14.03
CA TYR A 646 6.72 -0.10 15.24
C TYR A 646 8.07 -0.55 15.82
N ARG A 647 8.08 -0.83 17.10
CA ARG A 647 9.20 -1.50 17.77
C ARG A 647 8.68 -2.48 18.82
N LEU A 648 9.45 -3.53 19.04
CA LEU A 648 9.19 -4.55 20.06
C LEU A 648 10.23 -4.40 21.17
N ASN A 649 9.79 -4.37 22.44
CA ASN A 649 10.63 -4.33 23.64
C ASN A 649 11.73 -3.26 23.61
N GLY A 650 11.44 -2.06 23.12
CA GLY A 650 12.42 -0.98 23.04
C GLY A 650 13.49 -1.13 21.97
N GLY A 651 13.36 -2.13 21.08
CA GLY A 651 14.28 -2.32 19.95
C GLY A 651 14.27 -1.19 18.94
N LYS A 652 14.90 -1.40 17.79
CA LYS A 652 14.94 -0.43 16.70
C LYS A 652 13.54 -0.24 16.09
N TRP A 653 13.22 0.98 15.70
CA TRP A 653 12.03 1.29 14.94
C TRP A 653 12.09 0.66 13.55
N GLN A 654 11.01 -0.02 13.15
CA GLN A 654 10.83 -0.63 11.85
C GLN A 654 9.60 -0.03 11.20
N GLN A 655 9.70 0.30 9.92
CA GLN A 655 8.58 0.88 9.17
C GLN A 655 7.62 -0.22 8.71
N LEU A 656 6.32 0.01 8.91
CA LEU A 656 5.26 -0.81 8.32
C LEU A 656 4.99 -0.35 6.88
N VAL A 657 4.70 -1.32 6.01
CA VAL A 657 4.46 -1.04 4.58
C VAL A 657 3.07 -0.43 4.37
N ASP A 658 2.09 -0.93 5.10
CA ASP A 658 0.68 -0.58 4.93
C ASP A 658 0.20 0.41 6.00
N TYR A 659 -0.76 1.26 5.65
CA TYR A 659 -1.41 2.19 6.58
C TYR A 659 -2.55 1.55 7.38
N SER A 660 -2.96 0.36 7.03
CA SER A 660 -3.92 -0.48 7.73
C SER A 660 -3.54 -1.94 7.48
N GLY A 661 -3.52 -2.75 8.52
CA GLY A 661 -3.13 -4.14 8.38
C GLY A 661 -3.03 -4.85 9.72
N SER A 662 -2.32 -5.97 9.74
CA SER A 662 -2.10 -6.78 10.93
C SER A 662 -0.62 -7.06 11.12
N LEU A 663 -0.06 -6.61 12.23
CA LEU A 663 1.29 -6.97 12.67
C LEU A 663 1.23 -8.36 13.32
N LYS A 664 1.78 -9.35 12.65
CA LYS A 664 1.80 -10.74 13.13
C LYS A 664 3.12 -11.02 13.83
N LEU A 665 3.03 -11.41 15.10
CA LEU A 665 4.13 -11.86 15.93
C LEU A 665 3.91 -13.33 16.21
N THR A 666 4.74 -14.19 15.67
CA THR A 666 4.56 -15.64 15.74
C THR A 666 5.61 -16.29 16.65
N SER A 667 5.21 -17.36 17.33
CA SER A 667 6.10 -18.19 18.16
C SER A 667 6.85 -17.40 19.24
N LEU A 668 6.14 -16.49 19.89
CA LEU A 668 6.71 -15.68 20.96
C LEU A 668 7.08 -16.58 22.15
N ALA A 669 8.27 -16.37 22.70
CA ALA A 669 8.72 -17.06 23.92
C ALA A 669 7.94 -16.55 25.15
N PRO A 670 7.88 -17.33 26.25
CA PRO A 670 7.34 -16.81 27.51
C PRO A 670 8.10 -15.57 27.98
N GLY A 671 7.37 -14.53 28.38
CA GLY A 671 7.98 -13.28 28.81
C GLY A 671 7.04 -12.09 28.68
N SER A 672 7.54 -10.90 28.97
CA SER A 672 6.81 -9.65 28.83
C SER A 672 7.15 -8.98 27.51
N TYR A 673 6.14 -8.48 26.84
CA TYR A 673 6.26 -7.82 25.55
C TYR A 673 5.62 -6.45 25.60
N THR A 674 6.31 -5.46 25.04
CA THR A 674 5.78 -4.12 24.80
C THR A 674 5.98 -3.78 23.34
N ILE A 675 4.88 -3.55 22.63
CA ILE A 675 4.86 -3.12 21.25
C ILE A 675 4.49 -1.65 21.24
N SER A 676 5.33 -0.85 20.62
CA SER A 676 5.08 0.58 20.47
C SER A 676 4.93 0.93 18.99
N PHE A 677 3.92 1.74 18.66
CA PHE A 677 3.68 2.31 17.33
C PHE A 677 3.92 3.81 17.36
N SER A 678 4.49 4.37 16.30
CA SER A 678 4.69 5.81 16.10
C SER A 678 4.53 6.19 14.64
N GLN A 679 4.17 7.45 14.38
CA GLN A 679 4.18 8.05 13.04
C GLN A 679 5.46 8.85 12.75
N LEU A 680 6.36 8.90 13.71
CA LEU A 680 7.64 9.58 13.60
C LEU A 680 8.78 8.57 13.73
N ALA A 681 9.80 8.70 12.88
CA ALA A 681 10.92 7.75 12.84
C ALA A 681 11.76 7.76 14.12
N ASP A 682 11.77 8.88 14.87
CA ASP A 682 12.38 9.01 16.18
C ASP A 682 11.54 8.41 17.32
N GLY A 683 10.28 8.06 17.02
CA GLY A 683 9.37 7.47 17.98
C GLY A 683 8.74 8.45 18.97
N GLU A 684 8.70 9.74 18.68
CA GLU A 684 7.93 10.68 19.50
C GLU A 684 6.46 10.27 19.60
N ARG A 685 5.86 10.42 20.79
CA ARG A 685 4.46 10.09 21.12
C ARG A 685 4.03 8.67 20.72
N PRO A 686 4.72 7.63 21.20
CA PRO A 686 4.37 6.27 20.85
C PRO A 686 3.06 5.85 21.50
N GLN A 687 2.28 5.06 20.78
CA GLN A 687 1.16 4.31 21.32
C GLN A 687 1.65 2.90 21.68
N SER A 688 1.59 2.50 22.95
CA SER A 688 2.18 1.25 23.40
C SER A 688 1.13 0.28 23.91
N LEU A 689 1.30 -0.99 23.60
CA LEU A 689 0.52 -2.12 24.07
C LEU A 689 1.45 -3.10 24.74
N SER A 690 1.12 -3.54 25.98
CA SER A 690 1.93 -4.48 26.73
C SER A 690 1.14 -5.72 27.07
N PHE A 691 1.79 -6.88 27.01
CA PHE A 691 1.22 -8.16 27.40
C PHE A 691 2.29 -9.12 27.91
N THR A 692 1.86 -10.16 28.61
CA THR A 692 2.76 -11.18 29.13
C THR A 692 2.31 -12.57 28.68
N ILE A 693 3.26 -13.40 28.28
CA ILE A 693 3.02 -14.82 27.99
C ILE A 693 3.57 -15.63 29.17
N ALA A 694 2.69 -16.39 29.80
CA ALA A 694 3.03 -17.18 30.96
C ALA A 694 4.06 -18.28 30.61
N LYS A 695 4.93 -18.58 31.55
CA LYS A 695 5.83 -19.73 31.44
C LYS A 695 5.03 -21.06 31.49
N PRO A 696 5.48 -22.08 30.77
CA PRO A 696 4.84 -23.39 30.85
C PRO A 696 4.94 -23.94 32.29
N PHE A 697 3.94 -24.70 32.70
CA PHE A 697 3.87 -25.22 34.05
C PHE A 697 5.10 -26.03 34.46
N TRP A 698 5.78 -26.66 33.48
CA TRP A 698 7.00 -27.44 33.74
C TRP A 698 8.25 -26.57 34.01
N GLN A 699 8.19 -25.28 33.77
CA GLN A 699 9.20 -24.30 34.19
C GLN A 699 8.83 -23.57 35.47
N ALA A 700 7.66 -23.85 36.00
CA ALA A 700 7.27 -23.32 37.32
C ALA A 700 8.17 -23.90 38.40
N THR A 701 8.66 -23.07 39.30
CA THR A 701 9.54 -23.49 40.39
C THR A 701 8.92 -24.62 41.24
N VAL A 702 7.61 -24.56 41.48
CA VAL A 702 6.85 -25.59 42.17
C VAL A 702 6.87 -26.93 41.43
N PHE A 703 6.72 -26.92 40.09
CA PHE A 703 6.76 -28.13 39.30
C PHE A 703 8.16 -28.74 39.28
N ILE A 704 9.19 -27.92 39.05
CA ILE A 704 10.59 -28.36 39.08
C ILE A 704 10.92 -28.97 40.48
N PHE A 705 10.51 -28.27 41.52
CA PHE A 705 10.67 -28.77 42.90
C PHE A 705 9.90 -30.08 43.14
N GLY A 706 8.68 -30.19 42.62
CA GLY A 706 7.88 -31.42 42.69
C GLY A 706 8.54 -32.58 41.95
N VAL A 707 9.00 -32.34 40.70
CA VAL A 707 9.67 -33.37 39.89
C VAL A 707 11.01 -33.78 40.53
N THR A 708 11.81 -32.79 40.97
CA THR A 708 13.08 -33.11 41.66
C THR A 708 12.87 -33.88 42.97
N THR A 709 11.84 -33.51 43.75
CA THR A 709 11.49 -34.24 44.97
C THR A 709 11.03 -35.66 44.65
N LEU A 710 10.16 -35.81 43.61
CA LEU A 710 9.72 -37.13 43.15
C LEU A 710 10.87 -37.97 42.63
N PHE A 711 11.80 -37.36 41.89
CA PHE A 711 13.01 -38.03 41.39
C PHE A 711 13.93 -38.47 42.55
N LEU A 712 14.15 -37.61 43.55
CA LEU A 712 14.92 -37.96 44.73
C LEU A 712 14.24 -39.06 45.55
N LEU A 713 12.90 -39.02 45.64
CA LEU A 713 12.13 -40.06 46.30
C LEU A 713 12.20 -41.37 45.54
N LEU A 714 12.19 -41.34 44.21
CA LEU A 714 12.39 -42.51 43.35
C LEU A 714 13.81 -43.10 43.53
N ILE A 715 14.83 -42.22 43.54
CA ILE A 715 16.22 -42.65 43.81
C ILE A 715 16.30 -43.27 45.19
N TYR A 716 15.65 -42.67 46.21
CA TYR A 716 15.61 -43.23 47.57
C TYR A 716 14.94 -44.60 47.61
N VAL A 717 13.80 -44.75 46.90
CA VAL A 717 13.10 -46.04 46.80
C VAL A 717 13.94 -47.07 46.07
N ILE A 718 14.60 -46.69 44.95
CA ILE A 718 15.49 -47.53 44.19
C ILE A 718 16.71 -47.94 45.06
N TYR A 719 17.29 -46.96 45.78
CA TYR A 719 18.39 -47.21 46.72
C TYR A 719 18.00 -48.19 47.83
N ARG A 720 16.83 -47.99 48.41
CA ARG A 720 16.27 -48.91 49.45
C ARG A 720 15.99 -50.29 48.83
N TYR A 721 15.48 -50.36 47.62
CA TYR A 721 15.22 -51.58 46.88
C TYR A 721 16.54 -52.31 46.53
N GLN A 722 17.55 -51.56 46.05
CA GLN A 722 18.88 -52.12 45.76
C GLN A 722 19.58 -52.64 47.03
N ILE A 723 19.47 -51.89 48.13
CA ILE A 723 20.01 -52.39 49.40
C ILE A 723 19.28 -53.66 49.80
N ALA A 724 17.95 -53.75 49.65
CA ALA A 724 17.18 -55.00 49.99
C ALA A 724 17.51 -56.15 49.04
N GLN A 725 17.77 -55.87 47.72
CA GLN A 725 18.17 -56.81 46.69
C GLN A 725 19.65 -57.30 46.91
N ASN A 726 20.56 -56.35 47.21
CA ASN A 726 21.98 -56.68 47.43
C ASN A 726 22.15 -57.62 48.64
N ASN A 727 21.31 -57.46 49.66
CA ASN A 727 21.31 -58.40 50.79
C ASN A 727 20.80 -59.82 50.42
N LYS A 728 20.04 -59.93 49.31
CA LYS A 728 19.48 -61.17 48.81
C LYS A 728 20.32 -61.82 47.70
N GLN A 729 21.09 -61.02 46.90
CA GLN A 729 21.81 -61.47 45.74
C GLN A 729 23.27 -61.84 45.94
N ASN A 730 23.87 -61.56 47.13
CA ASN A 730 25.24 -61.93 47.40
C ASN A 730 25.45 -63.44 47.47
N GLN A 731 24.39 -64.23 47.47
CA GLN A 731 24.48 -65.67 47.41
C GLN A 731 24.27 -66.33 46.06
N LEU A 732 23.83 -65.64 45.04
CA LEU A 732 23.49 -66.25 43.70
C LEU A 732 24.33 -65.77 42.54
N LYS A 733 25.31 -64.91 42.71
CA LYS A 733 25.94 -64.09 41.64
C LYS A 733 27.23 -64.65 41.10
N LEU A 734 27.67 -65.83 41.36
CA LEU A 734 28.96 -66.32 40.85
C LEU A 734 28.89 -67.22 39.58
N SER A 735 27.72 -67.61 39.15
CA SER A 735 27.70 -68.63 38.04
C SER A 735 27.04 -68.14 36.72
N ARG A 736 26.50 -66.88 36.59
CA ARG A 736 25.80 -66.47 35.37
C ARG A 736 26.42 -65.30 34.55
N LEU A 737 27.54 -64.83 34.97
CA LEU A 737 28.06 -63.54 34.48
C LEU A 737 28.90 -63.61 33.20
N ASN A 738 29.11 -64.72 32.60
CA ASN A 738 29.99 -64.80 31.43
C ASN A 738 29.33 -65.01 30.06
N LEU A 739 28.03 -65.24 29.97
CA LEU A 739 27.42 -65.56 28.68
C LEU A 739 26.63 -64.35 28.02
N GLU A 740 26.11 -63.40 28.80
CA GLU A 740 25.23 -62.40 28.30
C GLU A 740 25.91 -61.08 27.77
N LYS A 741 27.21 -60.95 28.13
CA LYS A 741 27.95 -59.72 27.85
C LYS A 741 28.27 -59.52 26.35
N ASN A 742 28.33 -60.58 25.58
CA ASN A 742 28.77 -60.48 24.19
C ASN A 742 27.63 -60.24 23.19
N LEU A 743 26.38 -60.52 23.54
CA LEU A 743 25.26 -60.41 22.59
C LEU A 743 24.70 -58.97 22.48
N ASN A 744 24.72 -58.25 23.57
CA ASN A 744 24.08 -56.89 23.60
C ASN A 744 24.96 -55.76 23.07
N LEU A 745 26.28 -55.97 23.03
CA LEU A 745 27.21 -55.00 22.49
C LEU A 745 27.20 -54.93 20.96
N SER A 746 26.81 -55.98 20.27
CA SER A 746 26.76 -56.03 18.79
C SER A 746 25.50 -55.30 18.25
N LYS A 747 24.36 -55.38 18.93
CA LYS A 747 23.08 -54.74 18.49
C LYS A 747 23.12 -53.22 18.62
N LEU A 748 23.76 -52.65 19.64
CA LEU A 748 23.84 -51.20 19.85
C LEU A 748 24.85 -50.52 18.93
N LYS A 749 25.86 -51.23 18.42
CA LYS A 749 26.83 -50.69 17.46
C LYS A 749 26.22 -50.51 16.06
N ALA A 750 25.28 -51.35 15.65
CA ALA A 750 24.66 -51.31 14.34
C ALA A 750 23.70 -50.10 14.15
N ILE A 751 22.96 -49.73 15.18
CA ILE A 751 21.95 -48.64 15.11
C ILE A 751 22.60 -47.25 15.11
N LYS A 752 23.71 -47.06 15.79
CA LYS A 752 24.40 -45.77 15.93
C LYS A 752 25.19 -45.38 14.68
N SER A 753 25.48 -46.29 13.73
CA SER A 753 26.24 -46.01 12.51
C SER A 753 25.40 -45.47 11.34
N GLN A 754 24.09 -45.48 11.44
CA GLN A 754 23.19 -45.14 10.30
C GLN A 754 22.76 -43.69 10.20
N MET A 755 23.00 -42.87 11.19
CA MET A 755 22.74 -41.42 11.09
C MET A 755 24.03 -40.68 10.71
N ASN A 756 24.03 -40.06 9.53
CA ASN A 756 25.18 -39.29 9.05
C ASN A 756 25.17 -37.89 9.70
N PRO A 757 26.00 -37.59 10.71
CA PRO A 757 25.98 -36.30 11.42
C PRO A 757 26.28 -35.12 10.49
N HIS A 758 27.01 -35.35 9.45
CA HIS A 758 27.43 -34.33 8.50
C HIS A 758 26.27 -33.76 7.68
N PHE A 759 25.24 -34.52 7.39
CA PHE A 759 24.00 -34.03 6.73
C PHE A 759 23.26 -33.02 7.61
N PHE A 760 23.13 -33.30 8.90
CA PHE A 760 22.49 -32.39 9.86
C PHE A 760 23.23 -31.06 9.97
N TYR A 761 24.56 -31.07 10.04
CA TYR A 761 25.37 -29.86 10.06
C TYR A 761 25.20 -29.04 8.77
N ASN A 762 25.13 -29.66 7.62
CA ASN A 762 24.97 -28.97 6.35
C ASN A 762 23.61 -28.34 6.21
N ALA A 763 22.53 -29.00 6.66
CA ALA A 763 21.19 -28.47 6.66
C ALA A 763 21.07 -27.25 7.59
N LEU A 764 21.64 -27.31 8.79
CA LEU A 764 21.69 -26.22 9.75
C LEU A 764 22.46 -25.01 9.20
N ASN A 765 23.59 -25.23 8.54
CA ASN A 765 24.36 -24.17 7.90
C ASN A 765 23.57 -23.48 6.77
N THR A 766 22.80 -24.23 6.00
CA THR A 766 21.95 -23.65 4.95
C THR A 766 20.81 -22.81 5.54
N ILE A 767 20.20 -23.27 6.63
CA ILE A 767 19.20 -22.50 7.39
C ILE A 767 19.84 -21.21 7.91
N GLN A 768 21.03 -21.31 8.48
CA GLN A 768 21.78 -20.17 9.00
C GLN A 768 22.10 -19.17 7.89
N SER A 769 22.49 -19.61 6.70
CA SER A 769 22.71 -18.75 5.54
C SER A 769 21.45 -17.98 5.16
N TYR A 770 20.29 -18.64 5.03
CA TYR A 770 19.03 -17.97 4.73
C TYR A 770 18.59 -16.98 5.82
N ILE A 771 18.95 -17.24 7.08
CA ILE A 771 18.68 -16.31 8.19
C ILE A 771 19.60 -15.08 8.08
N LEU A 772 20.86 -15.27 7.75
CA LEU A 772 21.86 -14.19 7.57
C LEU A 772 21.53 -13.32 6.37
N ASP A 773 21.04 -13.91 5.29
CA ASP A 773 20.61 -13.22 4.07
C ASP A 773 19.23 -12.52 4.23
N SER A 774 18.65 -12.55 5.45
CA SER A 774 17.34 -11.96 5.79
C SER A 774 16.16 -12.52 4.99
N ASP A 775 16.31 -13.65 4.33
CA ASP A 775 15.26 -14.36 3.60
C ASP A 775 14.48 -15.31 4.50
N LYS A 776 13.62 -14.71 5.34
CA LYS A 776 12.80 -15.47 6.30
C LYS A 776 11.90 -16.53 5.64
N LYS A 777 11.42 -16.26 4.42
CA LYS A 777 10.52 -17.17 3.72
C LYS A 777 11.25 -18.45 3.29
N GLN A 778 12.46 -18.32 2.79
CA GLN A 778 13.30 -19.44 2.41
C GLN A 778 13.78 -20.22 3.65
N ALA A 779 14.19 -19.53 4.72
CA ALA A 779 14.60 -20.16 5.97
C ALA A 779 13.48 -21.02 6.57
N VAL A 780 12.26 -20.50 6.67
CA VAL A 780 11.09 -21.22 7.22
C VAL A 780 10.70 -22.40 6.32
N GLY A 781 10.69 -22.20 5.00
CA GLY A 781 10.39 -23.26 4.04
C GLY A 781 11.39 -24.41 4.12
N TYR A 782 12.67 -24.10 4.20
CA TYR A 782 13.74 -25.08 4.33
C TYR A 782 13.67 -25.83 5.68
N LEU A 783 13.46 -25.11 6.79
CA LEU A 783 13.31 -25.68 8.12
C LEU A 783 12.10 -26.64 8.21
N SER A 784 10.96 -26.27 7.59
CA SER A 784 9.80 -27.15 7.52
C SER A 784 10.07 -28.45 6.80
N LYS A 785 10.74 -28.39 5.65
CA LYS A 785 11.12 -29.58 4.89
C LYS A 785 12.11 -30.43 5.63
N PHE A 786 13.09 -29.81 6.29
CA PHE A 786 14.06 -30.51 7.12
C PHE A 786 13.40 -31.22 8.31
N SER A 787 12.48 -30.55 8.98
CA SER A 787 11.71 -31.16 10.09
C SER A 787 10.86 -32.33 9.61
N ALA A 788 10.19 -32.19 8.46
CA ALA A 788 9.42 -33.27 7.84
C ALA A 788 10.30 -34.47 7.51
N LEU A 789 11.45 -34.24 6.86
CA LEU A 789 12.41 -35.31 6.55
C LEU A 789 12.91 -36.05 7.80
N THR A 790 13.30 -35.27 8.84
CA THR A 790 13.81 -35.86 10.08
C THR A 790 12.78 -36.74 10.79
N ARG A 791 11.53 -36.24 10.84
CA ARG A 791 10.42 -37.03 11.42
C ARG A 791 10.18 -38.29 10.62
N THR A 792 10.10 -38.19 9.28
CA THR A 792 9.85 -39.34 8.42
C THR A 792 10.97 -40.40 8.58
N ILE A 793 12.25 -39.98 8.64
CA ILE A 793 13.35 -40.93 8.85
C ILE A 793 13.22 -41.64 10.22
N LEU A 794 12.86 -40.92 11.27
CA LEU A 794 12.68 -41.53 12.60
C LEU A 794 11.54 -42.57 12.60
N GLU A 795 10.38 -42.18 12.01
CA GLU A 795 9.21 -43.07 11.90
C GLU A 795 9.53 -44.34 11.08
N MET A 796 10.27 -44.21 10.00
CA MET A 796 10.68 -45.32 9.13
C MET A 796 11.73 -46.22 9.78
N SER A 797 12.62 -45.67 10.60
CA SER A 797 13.71 -46.43 11.25
C SER A 797 13.22 -47.44 12.32
N GLU A 798 11.99 -47.31 12.79
CA GLU A 798 11.37 -48.20 13.75
C GLU A 798 10.78 -49.47 13.07
N ASN A 799 10.60 -49.43 11.76
CA ASN A 799 10.00 -50.52 11.00
C ASN A 799 11.04 -51.24 10.13
N GLU A 800 10.97 -52.55 10.10
CA GLU A 800 11.86 -53.38 9.28
C GLU A 800 11.49 -53.27 7.77
N TYR A 801 10.20 -53.12 7.46
CA TYR A 801 9.62 -52.92 6.13
C TYR A 801 8.64 -51.77 6.13
N ILE A 802 8.70 -50.95 5.08
CA ILE A 802 7.87 -49.79 4.90
C ILE A 802 7.21 -49.82 3.52
N ASN A 803 6.15 -49.00 3.32
CA ASN A 803 5.54 -48.82 1.99
C ASN A 803 6.50 -48.06 1.08
N LEU A 804 6.56 -48.49 -0.19
CA LEU A 804 7.38 -47.84 -1.22
C LEU A 804 7.11 -46.33 -1.33
N ASN A 805 5.84 -45.93 -1.22
CA ASN A 805 5.45 -44.52 -1.29
C ASN A 805 6.05 -43.68 -0.14
N GLU A 806 6.24 -44.30 1.02
CA GLU A 806 6.88 -43.64 2.16
C GLU A 806 8.37 -43.41 1.89
N GLU A 807 9.09 -44.40 1.34
CA GLU A 807 10.50 -44.27 0.95
C GLU A 807 10.66 -43.21 -0.17
N ILE A 808 9.76 -43.21 -1.17
CA ILE A 808 9.74 -42.21 -2.27
C ILE A 808 9.51 -40.82 -1.71
N LYS A 809 8.55 -40.66 -0.82
CA LYS A 809 8.24 -39.36 -0.19
C LYS A 809 9.45 -38.83 0.62
N MET A 810 10.07 -39.71 1.37
CA MET A 810 11.29 -39.41 2.13
C MET A 810 12.44 -39.00 1.19
N ILE A 811 12.67 -39.76 0.11
CA ILE A 811 13.65 -39.42 -0.92
C ILE A 811 13.35 -38.07 -1.56
N GLY A 812 12.07 -37.75 -1.83
CA GLY A 812 11.62 -36.47 -2.34
C GLY A 812 11.97 -35.31 -1.39
N PHE A 813 11.69 -35.44 -0.11
CA PHE A 813 12.08 -34.46 0.89
C PHE A 813 13.61 -34.27 0.96
N TYR A 814 14.35 -35.39 0.89
CA TYR A 814 15.80 -35.34 0.88
C TYR A 814 16.34 -34.60 -0.36
N LEU A 815 15.82 -34.91 -1.54
CA LEU A 815 16.21 -34.30 -2.80
C LEU A 815 15.84 -32.81 -2.86
N ASP A 816 14.69 -32.43 -2.32
CA ASP A 816 14.28 -31.05 -2.23
C ASP A 816 15.20 -30.21 -1.32
N ILE A 817 15.66 -30.81 -0.22
CA ILE A 817 16.62 -30.20 0.70
C ILE A 817 18.00 -30.06 0.04
N GLU A 818 18.46 -31.11 -0.64
CA GLU A 818 19.74 -31.06 -1.34
C GLU A 818 19.68 -30.13 -2.56
N LYS A 819 18.55 -30.03 -3.27
CA LYS A 819 18.33 -29.10 -4.38
C LYS A 819 18.55 -27.66 -3.95
N ALA A 820 18.12 -27.28 -2.75
CA ALA A 820 18.33 -25.95 -2.20
C ALA A 820 19.80 -25.62 -1.88
N ARG A 821 20.68 -26.63 -1.83
CA ARG A 821 22.15 -26.46 -1.65
C ARG A 821 22.92 -26.23 -2.95
N PHE A 822 22.31 -26.60 -4.08
CA PHE A 822 22.95 -26.35 -5.37
C PHE A 822 22.54 -24.96 -5.87
N SER A 823 23.49 -24.06 -5.98
CA SER A 823 23.30 -22.67 -6.44
C SER A 823 22.80 -22.56 -7.88
N ASP A 824 23.07 -23.55 -8.73
CA ASP A 824 22.59 -23.59 -10.12
C ASP A 824 22.49 -25.03 -10.65
N GLY A 825 21.40 -25.34 -11.33
CA GLY A 825 21.33 -26.41 -12.31
C GLY A 825 21.16 -27.84 -11.78
N PHE A 826 20.60 -28.06 -10.56
CA PHE A 826 20.25 -29.43 -10.15
C PHE A 826 18.77 -29.72 -10.42
N GLU A 827 18.54 -30.68 -11.29
CA GLU A 827 17.20 -31.22 -11.60
C GLU A 827 17.13 -32.70 -11.23
N TYR A 828 16.03 -33.11 -10.65
CA TYR A 828 15.75 -34.52 -10.44
C TYR A 828 14.36 -34.90 -10.91
N THR A 829 14.22 -36.15 -11.35
CA THR A 829 12.92 -36.72 -11.68
C THR A 829 12.75 -38.05 -10.95
N ILE A 830 11.54 -38.31 -10.48
CA ILE A 830 11.13 -39.59 -9.91
C ILE A 830 9.99 -40.11 -10.79
N ASP A 831 10.22 -41.21 -11.47
CA ASP A 831 9.32 -41.79 -12.44
C ASP A 831 8.82 -43.18 -11.99
N LEU A 832 7.51 -43.34 -11.88
CA LEU A 832 6.85 -44.57 -11.48
C LEU A 832 6.30 -45.26 -12.73
N ARG A 833 7.02 -46.25 -13.26
CA ARG A 833 6.61 -46.96 -14.48
C ARG A 833 5.86 -48.23 -14.11
N HIS A 834 4.64 -48.34 -14.55
CA HIS A 834 3.77 -49.53 -14.35
C HIS A 834 3.50 -49.83 -12.87
N ILE A 835 3.51 -48.82 -11.99
CA ILE A 835 3.14 -48.94 -10.58
C ILE A 835 1.91 -48.08 -10.33
N ALA A 836 0.83 -48.64 -9.83
CA ALA A 836 -0.36 -47.88 -9.43
C ALA A 836 -0.07 -47.12 -8.11
N THR A 837 -0.55 -45.87 -8.00
CA THR A 837 -0.28 -45.01 -6.83
C THR A 837 -0.85 -45.53 -5.51
N ASP A 838 -1.75 -46.50 -5.53
CA ASP A 838 -2.43 -47.11 -4.37
C ASP A 838 -1.94 -48.55 -4.08
N GLU A 839 -0.89 -48.98 -4.77
CA GLU A 839 -0.35 -50.33 -4.57
C GLU A 839 0.51 -50.42 -3.29
N ASP A 840 0.16 -51.35 -2.38
CA ASP A 840 0.94 -51.58 -1.12
C ASP A 840 2.19 -52.43 -1.36
N ILE A 841 3.22 -51.82 -1.94
CA ILE A 841 4.53 -52.45 -2.13
C ILE A 841 5.40 -52.20 -0.91
N ARG A 842 5.83 -53.26 -0.24
CA ARG A 842 6.68 -53.17 0.94
C ARG A 842 8.14 -53.49 0.63
N ILE A 843 9.02 -52.60 1.00
CA ILE A 843 10.45 -52.75 0.85
C ILE A 843 11.17 -52.60 2.19
N PRO A 844 12.39 -53.12 2.39
CA PRO A 844 13.18 -52.88 3.59
C PRO A 844 13.39 -51.39 3.82
N SER A 845 13.14 -50.92 5.02
CA SER A 845 13.20 -49.51 5.42
C SER A 845 14.55 -48.88 5.08
N LEU A 846 14.58 -47.66 4.54
CA LEU A 846 15.80 -46.89 4.23
C LEU A 846 16.82 -47.68 3.35
N LEU A 847 16.32 -48.50 2.45
CA LEU A 847 17.20 -49.28 1.53
C LEU A 847 17.73 -48.42 0.40
N LEU A 848 16.94 -47.52 -0.15
CA LEU A 848 17.29 -46.74 -1.34
C LEU A 848 18.06 -45.48 -1.02
N GLN A 849 17.83 -44.89 0.14
CA GLN A 849 18.45 -43.65 0.58
C GLN A 849 19.97 -43.60 0.41
N PRO A 850 20.75 -44.62 0.80
CA PRO A 850 22.22 -44.58 0.68
C PRO A 850 22.70 -44.45 -0.76
N TYR A 851 21.97 -44.99 -1.73
CA TYR A 851 22.36 -44.94 -3.16
C TYR A 851 22.04 -43.55 -3.74
N VAL A 852 20.92 -42.95 -3.38
CA VAL A 852 20.55 -41.57 -3.74
C VAL A 852 21.53 -40.59 -3.13
N GLU A 853 21.89 -40.80 -1.86
CA GLU A 853 22.89 -40.00 -1.18
C GLU A 853 24.27 -40.10 -1.86
N ASN A 854 24.69 -41.28 -2.30
CA ASN A 854 25.93 -41.50 -3.03
C ASN A 854 25.92 -40.82 -4.40
N ALA A 855 24.82 -40.90 -5.15
CA ALA A 855 24.68 -40.23 -6.44
C ALA A 855 24.85 -38.70 -6.30
N ILE A 856 24.29 -38.11 -5.26
CA ILE A 856 24.44 -36.68 -5.00
C ILE A 856 25.85 -36.34 -4.53
N LYS A 857 26.32 -36.98 -3.46
CA LYS A 857 27.58 -36.61 -2.81
C LYS A 857 28.82 -36.95 -3.64
N HIS A 858 28.81 -38.11 -4.28
CA HIS A 858 29.96 -38.65 -5.00
C HIS A 858 29.88 -38.45 -6.52
N GLY A 859 28.64 -38.30 -7.07
CA GLY A 859 28.41 -38.09 -8.47
C GLY A 859 28.25 -36.59 -8.82
N LEU A 860 27.20 -35.97 -8.30
CA LEU A 860 26.71 -34.66 -8.78
C LEU A 860 27.37 -33.48 -8.09
N LEU A 861 27.75 -33.58 -6.81
CA LEU A 861 28.34 -32.49 -6.05
C LEU A 861 29.61 -31.93 -6.70
N HIS A 862 30.39 -32.80 -7.31
CA HIS A 862 31.68 -32.46 -7.93
C HIS A 862 31.59 -32.18 -9.43
N LYS A 863 30.40 -32.21 -10.02
CA LYS A 863 30.20 -31.93 -11.44
C LYS A 863 30.05 -30.43 -11.68
N GLN A 864 30.67 -29.93 -12.74
CA GLN A 864 30.41 -28.58 -13.27
C GLN A 864 29.33 -28.64 -14.37
N GLY A 865 28.40 -27.63 -14.40
CA GLY A 865 27.28 -27.60 -15.34
C GLY A 865 26.04 -28.35 -14.85
N ASP A 866 25.12 -28.65 -15.77
CA ASP A 866 23.85 -29.25 -15.47
C ASP A 866 23.94 -30.57 -14.76
N LYS A 867 23.27 -30.68 -13.62
CA LYS A 867 23.24 -31.87 -12.77
C LYS A 867 21.85 -32.50 -12.83
N LYS A 868 21.81 -33.74 -13.24
CA LYS A 868 20.54 -34.47 -13.39
C LYS A 868 20.60 -35.79 -12.65
N LEU A 869 19.55 -36.06 -11.89
CA LEU A 869 19.36 -37.33 -11.23
C LEU A 869 17.96 -37.86 -11.62
N ASN A 870 17.94 -39.03 -12.24
CA ASN A 870 16.68 -39.69 -12.57
C ASN A 870 16.52 -40.94 -11.70
N ILE A 871 15.42 -41.07 -11.02
CA ILE A 871 15.07 -42.24 -10.24
C ILE A 871 13.81 -42.85 -10.86
N SER A 872 13.93 -44.04 -11.40
CA SER A 872 12.79 -44.73 -11.96
C SER A 872 12.51 -46.04 -11.23
N PHE A 873 11.24 -46.23 -10.97
CA PHE A 873 10.70 -47.46 -10.35
C PHE A 873 9.90 -48.22 -11.36
N GLU A 874 10.22 -49.49 -11.55
CA GLU A 874 9.52 -50.38 -12.48
C GLU A 874 9.23 -51.69 -11.78
N LYS A 875 7.96 -52.09 -11.82
CA LYS A 875 7.54 -53.39 -11.32
C LYS A 875 7.35 -54.37 -12.47
N THR A 876 8.10 -55.44 -12.46
CA THR A 876 7.98 -56.49 -13.45
C THR A 876 7.75 -57.83 -12.72
N ASN A 877 6.58 -58.38 -12.76
CA ASN A 877 6.17 -59.55 -11.99
C ASN A 877 6.33 -59.35 -10.49
N GLN A 878 7.17 -60.16 -9.83
CA GLN A 878 7.45 -60.15 -8.39
C GLN A 878 8.73 -59.38 -8.04
N ILE A 879 9.27 -58.59 -8.95
CA ILE A 879 10.53 -57.83 -8.74
C ILE A 879 10.24 -56.35 -8.92
N LEU A 880 10.63 -55.57 -7.95
CA LEU A 880 10.74 -54.12 -8.05
C LEU A 880 12.11 -53.76 -8.50
N ARG A 881 12.26 -53.20 -9.69
CA ARG A 881 13.51 -52.64 -10.20
C ARG A 881 13.54 -51.16 -9.95
N VAL A 882 14.54 -50.70 -9.20
CA VAL A 882 14.78 -49.30 -8.96
C VAL A 882 16.06 -48.91 -9.68
N THR A 883 15.97 -47.92 -10.55
CA THR A 883 17.12 -47.41 -11.30
C THR A 883 17.41 -45.99 -10.85
N ILE A 884 18.57 -45.76 -10.30
CA ILE A 884 19.08 -44.46 -9.88
C ILE A 884 20.18 -44.07 -10.86
N ASP A 885 19.89 -43.05 -11.68
CA ASP A 885 20.71 -42.67 -12.80
C ASP A 885 21.17 -41.21 -12.65
N ASP A 886 22.46 -41.04 -12.40
CA ASP A 886 23.08 -39.73 -12.31
C ASP A 886 23.93 -39.42 -13.53
N ASN A 887 24.05 -38.14 -13.85
CA ASN A 887 24.98 -37.65 -14.88
C ASN A 887 26.24 -37.06 -14.26
N GLY A 888 26.65 -37.53 -13.11
CA GLY A 888 27.78 -37.02 -12.33
C GLY A 888 29.17 -37.28 -12.95
N ILE A 889 30.20 -37.22 -12.11
CA ILE A 889 31.58 -37.39 -12.53
C ILE A 889 32.02 -38.87 -12.65
N GLY A 890 31.10 -39.82 -12.36
CA GLY A 890 31.35 -41.25 -12.38
C GLY A 890 32.19 -41.74 -11.19
N ARG A 891 32.14 -43.06 -10.94
CA ARG A 891 32.73 -43.69 -9.73
C ARG A 891 34.27 -43.63 -9.72
N GLN A 892 34.91 -43.85 -10.89
CA GLN A 892 36.38 -43.80 -11.00
C GLN A 892 36.91 -42.42 -10.64
N ARG A 893 36.32 -41.38 -11.23
CA ARG A 893 36.76 -39.99 -10.99
C ARG A 893 36.45 -39.53 -9.57
N SER A 894 35.32 -39.96 -9.01
CA SER A 894 34.97 -39.69 -7.61
C SER A 894 35.97 -40.39 -6.64
N ALA A 895 36.38 -41.63 -6.95
CA ALA A 895 37.37 -42.34 -6.14
C ALA A 895 38.75 -41.66 -6.20
N GLU A 896 39.17 -41.13 -7.35
CA GLU A 896 40.41 -40.35 -7.48
C GLU A 896 40.37 -39.08 -6.64
N LEU A 897 39.29 -38.32 -6.69
CA LEU A 897 39.11 -37.10 -5.94
C LEU A 897 39.10 -37.35 -4.41
N ASN A 898 38.51 -38.47 -4.00
CA ASN A 898 38.52 -38.87 -2.60
C ASN A 898 39.90 -39.37 -2.11
N ARG A 899 40.70 -39.98 -2.97
CA ARG A 899 42.10 -40.35 -2.67
C ARG A 899 43.02 -39.13 -2.46
N ILE A 900 42.72 -38.03 -3.16
CA ILE A 900 43.49 -36.78 -3.04
C ILE A 900 43.13 -36.00 -1.77
N LYS A 901 41.89 -36.12 -1.26
CA LYS A 901 41.37 -35.35 -0.13
C LYS A 901 41.46 -36.00 1.25
N SER A 902 41.71 -37.30 1.38
CA SER A 902 41.76 -37.97 2.69
C SER A 902 42.86 -38.98 2.77
N GLN A 903 43.71 -38.89 3.82
CA GLN A 903 44.69 -39.92 4.25
C GLN A 903 44.03 -41.09 4.99
N LYS A 904 42.74 -41.34 4.88
CA LYS A 904 42.05 -42.45 5.53
C LYS A 904 41.60 -43.50 4.52
N PRO A 905 41.72 -44.80 4.85
CA PRO A 905 41.38 -45.88 3.93
C PRO A 905 39.89 -45.92 3.67
N GLN A 906 39.61 -46.24 2.44
CA GLN A 906 38.30 -46.36 1.79
C GLN A 906 37.41 -47.39 2.49
N SER A 907 36.06 -47.09 2.54
CA SER A 907 34.92 -47.99 2.44
C SER A 907 34.18 -48.44 3.69
N PHE A 908 34.18 -47.72 4.77
CA PHE A 908 33.17 -48.07 5.82
C PHE A 908 31.72 -47.97 5.38
N ALA A 909 31.38 -47.00 4.51
CA ALA A 909 29.99 -46.80 4.06
C ALA A 909 29.54 -47.85 3.02
N THR A 910 30.42 -48.17 2.04
CA THR A 910 30.11 -49.15 1.00
C THR A 910 30.05 -50.57 1.56
N GLU A 911 30.96 -50.90 2.47
CA GLU A 911 31.00 -52.19 3.18
C GLU A 911 29.80 -52.33 4.11
N ALA A 912 29.38 -51.28 4.80
CA ALA A 912 28.20 -51.29 5.66
C ALA A 912 26.90 -51.49 4.85
N ILE A 913 26.79 -50.91 3.65
CA ILE A 913 25.65 -51.11 2.74
C ILE A 913 25.63 -52.55 2.24
N GLN A 914 26.77 -53.11 1.86
CA GLN A 914 26.89 -54.48 1.38
C GLN A 914 26.55 -55.46 2.51
N ASN A 915 27.09 -55.29 3.70
CA ASN A 915 26.80 -56.12 4.88
C ASN A 915 25.29 -56.11 5.23
N ARG A 916 24.64 -54.96 5.03
CA ARG A 916 23.20 -54.84 5.24
C ARG A 916 22.41 -55.66 4.22
N ILE A 917 22.79 -55.60 2.94
CA ILE A 917 22.14 -56.40 1.88
C ILE A 917 22.39 -57.90 2.14
N ASP A 918 23.57 -58.27 2.56
CA ASP A 918 23.88 -59.66 2.87
C ASP A 918 23.06 -60.20 4.05
N LEU A 919 22.85 -59.36 5.09
CA LEU A 919 21.97 -59.65 6.24
C LEU A 919 20.49 -59.73 5.80
N LEU A 920 20.03 -58.84 4.90
CA LEU A 920 18.67 -58.89 4.38
C LEU A 920 18.45 -60.10 3.47
N ASN A 921 19.50 -60.62 2.85
CA ASN A 921 19.47 -61.79 2.00
C ASN A 921 19.62 -63.08 2.79
N GLU A 922 19.97 -63.03 4.10
CA GLU A 922 20.14 -64.24 4.93
C GLU A 922 18.76 -64.93 5.09
N GLY A 923 18.66 -66.19 4.66
CA GLY A 923 17.43 -66.97 4.71
C GLY A 923 16.39 -66.71 3.59
N ARG A 924 16.70 -65.88 2.61
CA ARG A 924 15.82 -65.64 1.46
C ARG A 924 16.15 -66.52 0.27
N ASN A 925 15.14 -67.02 -0.43
CA ASN A 925 15.30 -67.80 -1.68
C ASN A 925 15.64 -66.90 -2.85
N GLU A 926 15.02 -65.72 -2.93
CA GLU A 926 15.30 -64.70 -3.92
C GLU A 926 16.03 -63.54 -3.24
N LYS A 927 17.14 -63.10 -3.84
CA LYS A 927 18.05 -62.13 -3.20
C LYS A 927 17.87 -60.74 -3.78
N ILE A 928 17.99 -59.72 -2.94
CA ILE A 928 18.13 -58.31 -3.36
C ILE A 928 19.48 -58.23 -4.05
N THR A 929 19.49 -57.69 -5.27
CA THR A 929 20.71 -57.48 -6.07
C THR A 929 20.94 -56.01 -6.34
N VAL A 930 22.18 -55.63 -6.40
CA VAL A 930 22.59 -54.26 -6.74
C VAL A 930 23.68 -54.30 -7.81
N GLN A 931 23.41 -53.67 -8.91
CA GLN A 931 24.34 -53.54 -10.03
C GLN A 931 24.70 -52.08 -10.29
N TYR A 932 25.98 -51.81 -10.48
CA TYR A 932 26.49 -50.50 -10.87
C TYR A 932 26.94 -50.51 -12.33
N ILE A 933 26.46 -49.54 -13.08
CA ILE A 933 26.78 -49.33 -14.51
C ILE A 933 27.44 -47.96 -14.62
N ASP A 934 28.73 -47.94 -14.88
CA ASP A 934 29.47 -46.71 -15.13
C ASP A 934 29.27 -46.25 -16.58
N LYS A 935 28.81 -45.01 -16.75
CA LYS A 935 28.56 -44.40 -18.08
C LYS A 935 29.81 -43.72 -18.55
N ILE A 936 30.32 -44.16 -19.71
CA ILE A 936 31.53 -43.59 -20.33
C ILE A 936 31.19 -43.10 -21.73
N SER A 937 31.81 -41.98 -22.15
CA SER A 937 31.71 -41.49 -23.52
C SER A 937 32.60 -42.31 -24.45
N VAL A 938 32.44 -42.13 -25.75
CA VAL A 938 33.30 -42.77 -26.80
C VAL A 938 34.78 -42.40 -26.65
N ALA A 939 35.09 -41.33 -25.86
CA ALA A 939 36.44 -40.87 -25.54
C ALA A 939 36.91 -41.28 -24.12
N ASP A 940 36.28 -42.30 -23.52
CA ASP A 940 36.56 -42.84 -22.18
C ASP A 940 36.38 -41.84 -21.02
N ASN A 941 35.64 -40.75 -21.23
CA ASN A 941 35.30 -39.81 -20.17
C ASN A 941 34.04 -40.25 -19.41
N PRO A 942 34.08 -40.25 -18.10
CA PRO A 942 32.91 -40.65 -17.31
C PRO A 942 31.73 -39.68 -17.47
N LEU A 943 30.56 -40.22 -17.76
CA LEU A 943 29.32 -39.43 -17.99
C LEU A 943 28.30 -39.58 -16.85
N GLY A 944 28.66 -40.27 -15.76
CA GLY A 944 27.80 -40.52 -14.62
C GLY A 944 27.73 -42.00 -14.24
N THR A 945 26.84 -42.36 -13.35
CA THR A 945 26.62 -43.73 -12.88
C THR A 945 25.14 -44.06 -12.87
N THR A 946 24.83 -45.27 -13.30
CA THR A 946 23.51 -45.87 -13.09
C THR A 946 23.60 -47.00 -12.06
N VAL A 947 22.79 -46.93 -11.03
CA VAL A 947 22.62 -48.01 -10.02
C VAL A 947 21.29 -48.70 -10.27
N VAL A 948 21.30 -49.95 -10.47
CA VAL A 948 20.09 -50.78 -10.62
C VAL A 948 19.97 -51.70 -9.41
N ILE A 949 18.86 -51.56 -8.71
CA ILE A 949 18.55 -52.35 -7.51
C ILE A 949 17.31 -53.18 -7.82
N GLU A 950 17.41 -54.48 -7.72
CA GLU A 950 16.31 -55.38 -7.88
C GLU A 950 15.89 -55.93 -6.50
N ILE A 951 14.65 -55.72 -6.15
CA ILE A 951 14.09 -56.11 -4.86
C ILE A 951 12.95 -57.12 -5.14
N PRO A 952 13.12 -58.38 -4.72
CA PRO A 952 12.02 -59.32 -4.78
C PRO A 952 10.89 -58.86 -3.86
N LEU A 953 9.69 -58.85 -4.37
CA LEU A 953 8.45 -58.54 -3.65
C LEU A 953 7.83 -59.83 -3.16
N ASN A 954 7.65 -60.00 -1.87
CA ASN A 954 7.05 -61.19 -1.23
C ASN A 954 5.54 -61.22 -1.45
#